data_28f16db8b5de73c60c7b507e03da3dae
#
_entry.id   28f16db8b5de73c60c7b507e03da3dae
#
_cell.length_a   1.000
_cell.length_b   1.000
_cell.length_c   1.000
_cell.angle_alpha   90.00
_cell.angle_beta   90.00
_cell.angle_gamma   90.00
#
_symmetry.space_group_name_H-M   'P 1'
#
loop_
_entity.id
_entity.type
_entity.pdbx_description
1 polymer ?
#
loop_
_entity_poly.entity_id
_entity_poly.type
_entity_poly.pdbx_seq_one_letter_code
_entity_poly.pdbx_strand_id
1 'polypeptide(L)'
;MTPLGGLLFRGATLTEFDDVAPNSGALGCPVWNRTSLLTDLELRLGIPKALVDHGVRLQHWSQRLAEASRVTRRFYSSSYEIDPIGTATTLLTWRDLLVDSGWNGEAVPNGGARVETFVELEQGLNLPLGIADRLRRVETELANTRVRPWRSLLLAEAPAAWPERWRRVFVLLGERGVEVQHADVNFTGRAADECDLGRLQASIRGESVAQGFRGDGSLVLLTGETSWELAHAVAAFLKGNDTSRPVVLRGGDASALDAAFQVQGLARQGLDSESTWRPAVQLLPLALELAYAPRDPYRMLELVTLPLGPFAGWVGLQLAHAISKSPGIGGREWEKAKQTIAASSHGAAAGGDASPTPDTEVLPDRLALIAAWLEAPGYDQEPGAPRTHLLEVALRVTNYLRTRLVRAAMDAERGEARGAHDEAILGAAFSRAQAFHSALSHDAREHLDLVAVRQLLEEVSIGPVSLSLGSEDAGRIDIVDAPAGLRCNREVVVWWHCVGGTQTVATVDPWRVNERAALLSVGVKLPDRSELLAAEVDGWRRVVLAAEKHLVLVIPGTAMGTRLDPHPIWDELIARVKGEASDVASVTLTAGDLLDGSKQLAQRLPVAIEALPHLELPSARPLWNVAPSLLGGMTSYSATSLEDLLGCPFSWVMKYRAGLRSSWALAIASGPLLNGRLGHRLIEELHRAGTFTAEATDGITNVLERLIDEEGAVLRRPGMTFELSQLRQQMVEGVERLVAVLAESGLSIAEVETKTTADLGGRKIEGRLDLLLADTAGKEVVLDLKWGRARYAARLEGGLALQLATYAATRQIERGHAAMPAVAYFALSGGTVLTTERDLFAGVRPVQGPAIQETWRNLERTLIAVEKLLAKGKIPVTGVNASTSLLEGLGIHESEHGKHVEPGPGCDYCRHATICGRAWEALS
;
A
#
# COMPACT_ATOMS: atom_id res chain seq x y z
N MET A 1 17.20 -2.09 -11.68
CA MET A 1 18.67 -1.91 -11.74
C MET A 1 19.02 -0.66 -10.96
N THR A 2 19.43 -0.82 -9.72
CA THR A 2 20.05 0.27 -8.98
C THR A 2 21.28 0.71 -9.75
N PRO A 3 21.47 2.01 -10.04
CA PRO A 3 22.70 2.45 -10.64
C PRO A 3 23.83 2.04 -9.71
N LEU A 4 24.79 1.30 -10.26
CA LEU A 4 26.06 1.00 -9.61
C LEU A 4 26.54 2.26 -8.91
N GLY A 5 26.80 2.15 -7.62
CA GLY A 5 26.97 3.15 -6.62
C GLY A 5 27.63 4.43 -7.05
N GLY A 6 27.21 5.51 -6.44
CA GLY A 6 27.59 6.88 -6.76
C GLY A 6 29.07 7.06 -7.00
N LEU A 7 29.40 7.13 -8.28
CA LEU A 7 30.76 7.40 -8.70
C LEU A 7 31.01 8.89 -8.60
N LEU A 8 31.95 9.27 -7.78
CA LEU A 8 32.34 10.67 -7.61
C LEU A 8 33.33 11.09 -8.68
N PHE A 9 32.94 12.05 -9.51
CA PHE A 9 33.83 12.69 -10.43
C PHE A 9 34.04 14.15 -10.02
N ARG A 10 35.29 14.58 -10.02
CA ARG A 10 35.60 16.00 -9.97
C ARG A 10 36.08 16.43 -11.35
N GLY A 11 35.26 17.22 -12.04
CA GLY A 11 35.72 18.03 -13.13
C GLY A 11 36.38 19.26 -12.51
N ALA A 12 37.70 19.26 -12.38
CA ALA A 12 38.38 20.38 -11.76
C ALA A 12 38.94 21.34 -12.77
N THR A 13 38.57 22.58 -12.58
CA THR A 13 39.39 23.73 -13.08
C THR A 13 40.47 24.09 -12.09
N LEU A 14 40.55 23.46 -10.93
CA LEU A 14 41.52 23.74 -9.87
C LEU A 14 42.87 23.03 -10.12
N THR A 15 43.93 23.70 -9.77
CA THR A 15 45.30 23.28 -10.00
C THR A 15 45.83 22.31 -8.96
N GLU A 16 45.16 22.17 -7.81
CA GLU A 16 45.66 21.38 -6.69
C GLU A 16 44.51 20.58 -6.07
N PHE A 17 44.54 19.24 -6.20
CA PHE A 17 43.57 18.34 -5.63
C PHE A 17 43.83 18.02 -4.14
N ASP A 18 45.05 18.21 -3.70
CA ASP A 18 45.51 17.78 -2.38
C ASP A 18 44.97 18.66 -1.24
N ASP A 19 44.59 19.92 -1.53
CA ASP A 19 44.14 20.89 -0.53
C ASP A 19 42.61 20.94 -0.35
N VAL A 20 41.85 20.16 -1.14
CA VAL A 20 40.40 20.14 -0.97
C VAL A 20 40.01 19.11 0.10
N ALA A 21 39.87 19.59 1.33
CA ALA A 21 39.33 18.77 2.40
C ALA A 21 37.97 18.14 1.97
N PRO A 22 37.69 16.90 2.35
CA PRO A 22 36.49 16.17 1.92
C PRO A 22 35.18 16.93 2.13
N ASN A 23 35.18 17.90 3.03
CA ASN A 23 34.01 18.69 3.45
C ASN A 23 34.10 20.17 3.03
N SER A 24 35.09 20.58 2.28
CA SER A 24 35.15 21.93 1.73
C SER A 24 34.48 21.92 0.38
N GLY A 25 33.38 22.63 0.20
CA GLY A 25 32.80 22.89 -1.11
C GLY A 25 33.84 23.56 -2.01
N ALA A 26 34.13 22.98 -3.14
CA ALA A 26 35.02 23.57 -4.14
C ALA A 26 34.18 24.17 -5.26
N LEU A 27 34.26 25.47 -5.45
CA LEU A 27 33.61 26.14 -6.57
C LEU A 27 34.19 25.64 -7.89
N GLY A 28 33.35 25.27 -8.85
CA GLY A 28 33.78 24.79 -10.16
C GLY A 28 34.22 23.32 -10.20
N CYS A 29 33.96 22.55 -9.12
CA CYS A 29 34.28 21.13 -9.07
C CYS A 29 32.97 20.33 -8.89
N PRO A 30 32.18 20.12 -9.95
CA PRO A 30 30.97 19.32 -9.85
C PRO A 30 31.30 17.86 -9.53
N VAL A 31 30.39 17.23 -8.79
CA VAL A 31 30.42 15.79 -8.51
C VAL A 31 29.34 15.12 -9.36
N TRP A 32 29.72 14.10 -10.13
CA TRP A 32 28.82 13.42 -11.04
C TRP A 32 28.71 11.93 -10.75
N ASN A 33 27.56 11.38 -11.05
CA ASN A 33 27.40 9.96 -11.32
C ASN A 33 27.60 9.69 -12.84
N ARG A 34 27.55 8.43 -13.28
CA ARG A 34 27.76 8.07 -14.70
C ARG A 34 26.82 8.79 -15.64
N THR A 35 25.53 8.92 -15.26
CA THR A 35 24.51 9.56 -16.10
C THR A 35 24.71 11.08 -16.20
N SER A 36 25.03 11.74 -15.09
CA SER A 36 25.30 13.17 -15.09
C SER A 36 26.60 13.50 -15.79
N LEU A 37 27.64 12.66 -15.66
CA LEU A 37 28.89 12.80 -16.45
C LEU A 37 28.61 12.67 -17.93
N LEU A 38 27.82 11.66 -18.36
CA LEU A 38 27.46 11.50 -19.77
C LEU A 38 26.72 12.73 -20.30
N THR A 39 25.78 13.25 -19.51
CA THR A 39 25.01 14.45 -19.89
C THR A 39 25.89 15.70 -19.99
N ASP A 40 26.84 15.89 -19.09
CA ASP A 40 27.80 17.03 -19.18
C ASP A 40 28.76 16.90 -20.38
N LEU A 41 29.19 15.65 -20.71
CA LEU A 41 29.95 15.38 -21.93
C LEU A 41 29.16 15.72 -23.18
N GLU A 42 27.91 15.27 -23.29
CA GLU A 42 27.03 15.60 -24.41
C GLU A 42 26.89 17.10 -24.58
N LEU A 43 26.64 17.82 -23.47
CA LEU A 43 26.51 19.29 -23.49
C LEU A 43 27.78 19.96 -24.01
N ARG A 44 28.95 19.54 -23.52
CA ARG A 44 30.25 20.15 -23.91
C ARG A 44 30.69 19.83 -25.33
N LEU A 45 30.26 18.69 -25.83
CA LEU A 45 30.49 18.28 -27.23
C LEU A 45 29.43 18.81 -28.19
N GLY A 46 28.41 19.55 -27.69
CA GLY A 46 27.31 20.06 -28.51
C GLY A 46 26.38 18.97 -29.04
N ILE A 47 26.33 17.81 -28.37
CA ILE A 47 25.44 16.72 -28.71
C ILE A 47 24.04 17.02 -28.16
N PRO A 48 22.99 17.04 -28.98
CA PRO A 48 21.62 17.24 -28.48
C PRO A 48 21.24 16.18 -27.48
N LYS A 49 20.64 16.61 -26.37
CA LYS A 49 20.12 15.70 -25.35
C LYS A 49 19.06 14.80 -25.97
N ALA A 50 19.29 13.51 -25.96
CA ALA A 50 18.26 12.54 -26.35
C ALA A 50 17.20 12.44 -25.26
N LEU A 51 15.93 12.53 -25.66
CA LEU A 51 14.82 12.16 -24.79
C LEU A 51 14.77 10.63 -24.77
N VAL A 52 15.21 10.04 -23.68
CA VAL A 52 15.18 8.59 -23.50
C VAL A 52 13.83 8.21 -22.93
N ASP A 53 12.91 7.72 -23.77
CA ASP A 53 11.71 7.07 -23.35
C ASP A 53 11.94 5.55 -23.38
N HIS A 54 12.15 4.96 -22.21
CA HIS A 54 12.44 3.53 -22.09
C HIS A 54 11.29 2.67 -22.62
N GLY A 55 10.06 3.06 -22.36
CA GLY A 55 8.87 2.32 -22.81
C GLY A 55 8.76 2.29 -24.34
N VAL A 56 8.96 3.43 -24.99
CA VAL A 56 8.97 3.52 -26.46
C VAL A 56 10.15 2.71 -27.03
N ARG A 57 11.31 2.79 -26.42
CA ARG A 57 12.49 2.03 -26.80
C ARG A 57 12.23 0.52 -26.73
N LEU A 58 11.61 0.07 -25.65
CA LEU A 58 11.24 -1.33 -25.42
C LEU A 58 10.23 -1.82 -26.49
N GLN A 59 9.22 -1.00 -26.81
CA GLN A 59 8.23 -1.35 -27.82
C GLN A 59 8.83 -1.48 -29.23
N HIS A 60 9.69 -0.54 -29.64
CA HIS A 60 10.43 -0.64 -30.92
C HIS A 60 11.28 -1.91 -30.99
N TRP A 61 11.96 -2.24 -29.87
CA TRP A 61 12.75 -3.45 -29.77
C TRP A 61 11.88 -4.71 -29.83
N SER A 62 10.77 -4.74 -29.13
CA SER A 62 9.80 -5.85 -29.13
C SER A 62 9.23 -6.09 -30.53
N GLN A 63 8.88 -5.03 -31.25
CA GLN A 63 8.45 -5.12 -32.65
C GLN A 63 9.53 -5.74 -33.54
N ARG A 64 10.78 -5.29 -33.38
CA ARG A 64 11.93 -5.84 -34.12
C ARG A 64 12.13 -7.33 -33.85
N LEU A 65 11.98 -7.76 -32.61
CA LEU A 65 12.04 -9.18 -32.22
C LEU A 65 10.89 -9.98 -32.88
N ALA A 66 9.67 -9.45 -32.87
CA ALA A 66 8.51 -10.08 -33.48
C ALA A 66 8.71 -10.26 -35.00
N GLU A 67 9.17 -9.21 -35.69
CA GLU A 67 9.44 -9.25 -37.15
C GLU A 67 10.50 -10.30 -37.49
N ALA A 68 11.62 -10.33 -36.77
CA ALA A 68 12.68 -11.29 -36.98
C ALA A 68 12.23 -12.75 -36.72
N SER A 69 11.39 -12.94 -35.71
CA SER A 69 10.85 -14.24 -35.34
C SER A 69 9.85 -14.78 -36.35
N ARG A 70 9.11 -13.90 -37.05
CA ARG A 70 8.19 -14.29 -38.15
C ARG A 70 8.95 -14.79 -39.40
N VAL A 71 10.12 -14.22 -39.66
CA VAL A 71 10.93 -14.61 -40.86
C VAL A 71 11.62 -15.94 -40.59
N THR A 72 12.23 -16.11 -39.42
CA THR A 72 12.96 -17.35 -39.07
C THR A 72 12.88 -17.54 -37.56
N ARG A 73 12.59 -18.79 -37.11
CA ARG A 73 12.57 -19.10 -35.68
C ARG A 73 13.94 -18.86 -35.05
N ARG A 74 14.01 -18.02 -34.04
CA ARG A 74 15.22 -17.60 -33.31
C ARG A 74 15.32 -18.29 -31.95
N PHE A 75 16.47 -18.19 -31.30
CA PHE A 75 16.69 -18.82 -30.00
C PHE A 75 15.72 -18.35 -28.92
N TYR A 76 15.16 -17.14 -29.07
CA TYR A 76 14.23 -16.52 -28.12
C TYR A 76 12.75 -16.70 -28.48
N SER A 77 12.42 -17.22 -29.65
CA SER A 77 11.03 -17.23 -30.19
C SER A 77 10.03 -17.86 -29.22
N SER A 78 10.38 -19.00 -28.63
CA SER A 78 9.49 -19.68 -27.68
C SER A 78 9.24 -18.88 -26.39
N SER A 79 10.27 -18.21 -25.88
CA SER A 79 10.12 -17.33 -24.72
C SER A 79 9.30 -16.09 -25.07
N TYR A 80 9.50 -15.54 -26.28
CA TYR A 80 8.77 -14.37 -26.75
C TYR A 80 7.29 -14.68 -27.00
N GLU A 81 6.94 -15.89 -27.44
CA GLU A 81 5.55 -16.34 -27.58
C GLU A 81 4.81 -16.39 -26.24
N ILE A 82 5.51 -16.73 -25.16
CA ILE A 82 4.94 -16.85 -23.81
C ILE A 82 4.93 -15.48 -23.09
N ASP A 83 6.05 -14.78 -23.11
CA ASP A 83 6.24 -13.48 -22.44
C ASP A 83 6.99 -12.52 -23.37
N PRO A 84 6.27 -11.78 -24.21
CA PRO A 84 6.88 -10.84 -25.16
C PRO A 84 7.64 -9.69 -24.46
N ILE A 85 7.08 -9.15 -23.38
CA ILE A 85 7.64 -7.97 -22.70
C ILE A 85 8.89 -8.36 -21.91
N GLY A 86 8.84 -9.38 -21.07
CA GLY A 86 9.99 -9.83 -20.30
C GLY A 86 11.13 -10.33 -21.19
N THR A 87 10.81 -11.01 -22.30
CA THR A 87 11.82 -11.42 -23.29
C THR A 87 12.46 -10.21 -23.96
N ALA A 88 11.67 -9.21 -24.36
CA ALA A 88 12.18 -8.01 -24.99
C ALA A 88 13.06 -7.21 -24.01
N THR A 89 12.66 -7.04 -22.76
CA THR A 89 13.45 -6.37 -21.71
C THR A 89 14.78 -7.07 -21.48
N THR A 90 14.75 -8.39 -21.38
CA THR A 90 15.97 -9.19 -21.18
C THR A 90 16.95 -9.04 -22.37
N LEU A 91 16.46 -9.18 -23.59
CA LEU A 91 17.30 -9.08 -24.77
C LEU A 91 17.79 -7.65 -25.04
N LEU A 92 16.99 -6.64 -24.71
CA LEU A 92 17.43 -5.25 -24.78
C LEU A 92 18.56 -4.96 -23.78
N THR A 93 18.47 -5.52 -22.58
CA THR A 93 19.55 -5.44 -21.60
C THR A 93 20.83 -6.12 -22.08
N TRP A 94 20.74 -7.28 -22.74
CA TRP A 94 21.89 -7.96 -23.32
C TRP A 94 22.50 -7.18 -24.47
N ARG A 95 21.68 -6.61 -25.35
CA ARG A 95 22.12 -5.72 -26.42
C ARG A 95 22.88 -4.51 -25.87
N ASP A 96 22.32 -3.86 -24.85
CA ASP A 96 22.95 -2.68 -24.26
C ASP A 96 24.26 -3.03 -23.56
N LEU A 97 24.35 -4.21 -22.92
CA LEU A 97 25.59 -4.72 -22.37
C LEU A 97 26.66 -4.91 -23.45
N LEU A 98 26.31 -5.47 -24.62
CA LEU A 98 27.24 -5.59 -25.75
C LEU A 98 27.75 -4.23 -26.20
N VAL A 99 26.84 -3.27 -26.36
CA VAL A 99 27.20 -1.91 -26.80
C VAL A 99 28.10 -1.23 -25.75
N ASP A 100 27.80 -1.33 -24.46
CA ASP A 100 28.60 -0.76 -23.40
C ASP A 100 29.99 -1.44 -23.23
N SER A 101 30.06 -2.72 -23.68
CA SER A 101 31.28 -3.51 -23.73
C SER A 101 32.14 -3.25 -24.99
N GLY A 102 31.73 -2.31 -25.83
CA GLY A 102 32.51 -1.86 -27.00
C GLY A 102 32.01 -2.36 -28.36
N TRP A 103 30.88 -3.12 -28.44
CA TRP A 103 30.30 -3.57 -29.68
C TRP A 103 29.61 -2.43 -30.44
N ASN A 104 29.82 -2.36 -31.78
CA ASN A 104 29.28 -1.31 -32.65
C ASN A 104 28.18 -1.82 -33.61
N GLY A 105 27.66 -3.04 -33.41
CA GLY A 105 26.66 -3.66 -34.31
C GLY A 105 27.31 -4.47 -35.45
N GLU A 106 28.62 -4.59 -35.47
CA GLU A 106 29.34 -5.29 -36.54
C GLU A 106 29.32 -6.81 -36.34
N ALA A 107 29.56 -7.54 -37.48
CA ALA A 107 29.63 -8.99 -37.47
C ALA A 107 30.79 -9.49 -36.59
N VAL A 108 30.55 -10.56 -35.85
CA VAL A 108 31.53 -11.19 -34.97
C VAL A 108 31.84 -12.60 -35.51
N PRO A 109 33.05 -12.77 -36.06
CA PRO A 109 33.46 -14.09 -36.57
C PRO A 109 33.40 -15.15 -35.47
N ASN A 110 32.77 -16.29 -35.77
CA ASN A 110 32.56 -17.39 -34.80
C ASN A 110 31.74 -17.02 -33.55
N GLY A 111 30.92 -15.96 -33.63
CA GLY A 111 30.08 -15.48 -32.54
C GLY A 111 28.97 -16.44 -32.13
N GLY A 112 28.60 -17.37 -32.98
CA GLY A 112 27.51 -18.32 -32.76
C GLY A 112 26.11 -17.70 -32.96
N ALA A 113 25.11 -18.55 -33.01
CA ALA A 113 23.73 -18.19 -33.41
C ALA A 113 23.10 -17.03 -32.58
N ARG A 114 23.43 -16.88 -31.29
CA ARG A 114 22.89 -15.80 -30.48
C ARG A 114 23.50 -14.46 -30.86
N VAL A 115 24.83 -14.38 -30.97
CA VAL A 115 25.53 -13.15 -31.36
C VAL A 115 25.16 -12.76 -32.80
N GLU A 116 25.10 -13.73 -33.71
CA GLU A 116 24.64 -13.52 -35.10
C GLU A 116 23.21 -12.95 -35.14
N THR A 117 22.32 -13.43 -34.25
CA THR A 117 20.96 -12.87 -34.12
C THR A 117 21.01 -11.40 -33.72
N PHE A 118 21.86 -11.00 -32.77
CA PHE A 118 21.99 -9.59 -32.38
C PHE A 118 22.56 -8.73 -33.52
N VAL A 119 23.49 -9.25 -34.29
CA VAL A 119 24.03 -8.55 -35.50
C VAL A 119 22.89 -8.30 -36.48
N GLU A 120 22.07 -9.30 -36.79
CA GLU A 120 20.93 -9.15 -37.71
C GLU A 120 19.87 -8.19 -37.15
N LEU A 121 19.58 -8.24 -35.85
CA LEU A 121 18.63 -7.35 -35.20
C LEU A 121 19.08 -5.88 -35.22
N GLU A 122 20.40 -5.62 -35.13
CA GLU A 122 20.96 -4.27 -35.16
C GLU A 122 20.97 -3.66 -36.56
N GLN A 123 20.96 -4.49 -37.60
CA GLN A 123 20.94 -4.01 -38.99
C GLN A 123 19.66 -3.25 -39.33
N GLY A 124 19.80 -1.97 -39.71
CA GLY A 124 18.68 -1.10 -40.04
C GLY A 124 17.79 -0.75 -38.84
N LEU A 125 18.23 -1.03 -37.61
CA LEU A 125 17.49 -0.73 -36.40
C LEU A 125 17.48 0.78 -36.12
N ASN A 126 16.27 1.34 -36.04
CA ASN A 126 16.05 2.71 -35.57
C ASN A 126 15.48 2.69 -34.16
N LEU A 127 16.36 2.53 -33.19
CA LEU A 127 16.00 2.45 -31.78
C LEU A 127 16.22 3.80 -31.10
N PRO A 128 15.26 4.32 -30.29
CA PRO A 128 15.51 5.47 -29.42
C PRO A 128 16.76 5.23 -28.56
N LEU A 129 17.62 6.25 -28.44
CA LEU A 129 18.94 6.09 -27.83
C LEU A 129 18.84 5.77 -26.34
N GLY A 130 19.37 4.62 -25.92
CA GLY A 130 19.63 4.28 -24.51
C GLY A 130 20.95 4.86 -24.02
N ILE A 131 21.27 4.62 -22.74
CA ILE A 131 22.53 5.12 -22.13
C ILE A 131 23.76 4.60 -22.89
N ALA A 132 23.79 3.32 -23.25
CA ALA A 132 24.88 2.72 -23.99
C ALA A 132 25.05 3.36 -25.41
N ASP A 133 23.93 3.66 -26.09
CA ASP A 133 23.96 4.32 -27.41
C ASP A 133 24.43 5.76 -27.31
N ARG A 134 24.02 6.50 -26.28
CA ARG A 134 24.48 7.87 -26.01
C ARG A 134 25.98 7.88 -25.75
N LEU A 135 26.49 6.92 -24.96
CA LEU A 135 27.93 6.80 -24.69
C LEU A 135 28.72 6.45 -25.98
N ARG A 136 28.17 5.53 -26.82
CA ARG A 136 28.75 5.23 -28.15
C ARG A 136 28.85 6.48 -29.01
N ARG A 137 27.83 7.34 -28.98
CA ARG A 137 27.83 8.61 -29.70
C ARG A 137 28.88 9.58 -29.16
N VAL A 138 29.02 9.70 -27.84
CA VAL A 138 30.05 10.50 -27.19
C VAL A 138 31.46 9.99 -27.56
N GLU A 139 31.71 8.68 -27.56
CA GLU A 139 32.96 8.08 -27.99
C GLU A 139 33.31 8.49 -29.43
N THR A 140 32.33 8.40 -30.35
CA THR A 140 32.48 8.78 -31.74
C THR A 140 32.81 10.28 -31.92
N GLU A 141 32.07 11.14 -31.23
CA GLU A 141 32.30 12.60 -31.30
C GLU A 141 33.66 13.02 -30.69
N LEU A 142 34.05 12.40 -29.58
CA LEU A 142 35.36 12.64 -28.97
C LEU A 142 36.49 12.20 -29.91
N ALA A 143 36.35 11.11 -30.66
CA ALA A 143 37.37 10.71 -31.63
C ALA A 143 37.54 11.73 -32.76
N ASN A 144 36.46 12.44 -33.15
CA ASN A 144 36.45 13.38 -34.28
C ASN A 144 36.65 14.84 -33.88
N THR A 145 36.52 15.20 -32.60
CA THR A 145 36.65 16.60 -32.16
C THR A 145 38.05 16.91 -31.61
N ARG A 146 38.40 18.19 -31.55
CA ARG A 146 39.56 18.71 -30.82
C ARG A 146 39.18 19.44 -29.52
N VAL A 147 37.91 19.37 -29.14
CA VAL A 147 37.39 20.02 -27.92
C VAL A 147 37.97 19.32 -26.69
N ARG A 148 38.46 20.13 -25.75
CA ARG A 148 38.88 19.70 -24.42
C ARG A 148 37.75 20.05 -23.45
N PRO A 149 36.96 19.06 -23.01
CA PRO A 149 35.77 19.34 -22.17
C PRO A 149 36.13 19.95 -20.82
N TRP A 150 37.20 19.43 -20.18
CA TRP A 150 37.68 19.88 -18.86
C TRP A 150 39.21 19.93 -18.81
N ARG A 151 39.74 20.54 -17.76
CA ARG A 151 41.20 20.52 -17.52
C ARG A 151 41.62 19.16 -16.95
N SER A 152 40.85 18.67 -15.95
CA SER A 152 41.12 17.41 -15.29
C SER A 152 39.83 16.69 -14.88
N LEU A 153 39.91 15.38 -14.75
CA LEU A 153 38.85 14.49 -14.31
C LEU A 153 39.42 13.53 -13.26
N LEU A 154 38.87 13.58 -12.04
CA LEU A 154 39.26 12.66 -10.99
C LEU A 154 38.22 11.55 -10.86
N LEU A 155 38.62 10.30 -11.08
CA LEU A 155 37.77 9.11 -10.92
C LEU A 155 37.90 8.61 -9.48
N ALA A 156 36.73 8.34 -8.84
CA ALA A 156 36.70 7.77 -7.51
C ALA A 156 37.01 6.25 -7.49
N GLU A 157 36.86 5.60 -8.64
CA GLU A 157 37.15 4.17 -8.84
C GLU A 157 38.22 4.00 -9.90
N ALA A 158 39.02 2.92 -9.77
CA ALA A 158 40.02 2.60 -10.77
C ALA A 158 39.38 2.44 -12.15
N PRO A 159 40.05 2.89 -13.24
CA PRO A 159 39.55 2.72 -14.60
C PRO A 159 39.16 1.27 -14.95
N ALA A 160 39.83 0.30 -14.35
CA ALA A 160 39.51 -1.14 -14.52
C ALA A 160 38.09 -1.54 -14.06
N ALA A 161 37.55 -0.83 -13.10
CA ALA A 161 36.17 -1.07 -12.59
C ALA A 161 35.06 -0.53 -13.53
N TRP A 162 35.43 0.14 -14.60
CA TRP A 162 34.50 0.76 -15.54
C TRP A 162 34.25 -0.15 -16.76
N PRO A 163 33.06 -0.10 -17.39
CA PRO A 163 32.78 -0.75 -18.66
C PRO A 163 33.76 -0.33 -19.74
N GLU A 164 34.04 -1.21 -20.69
CA GLU A 164 35.06 -1.00 -21.72
C GLU A 164 34.86 0.30 -22.52
N ARG A 165 33.60 0.65 -22.84
CA ARG A 165 33.31 1.87 -23.59
C ARG A 165 33.68 3.13 -22.82
N TRP A 166 33.43 3.16 -21.51
CA TRP A 166 33.89 4.25 -20.64
C TRP A 166 35.41 4.36 -20.60
N ARG A 167 36.11 3.20 -20.53
CA ARG A 167 37.59 3.21 -20.56
C ARG A 167 38.11 3.84 -21.84
N ARG A 168 37.53 3.54 -23.01
CA ARG A 168 37.86 4.19 -24.29
C ARG A 168 37.58 5.68 -24.26
N VAL A 169 36.47 6.09 -23.69
CA VAL A 169 36.15 7.52 -23.50
C VAL A 169 37.22 8.20 -22.63
N PHE A 170 37.71 7.59 -21.57
CA PHE A 170 38.77 8.16 -20.72
C PHE A 170 40.09 8.26 -21.47
N VAL A 171 40.45 7.31 -22.30
CA VAL A 171 41.62 7.37 -23.16
C VAL A 171 41.50 8.54 -24.14
N LEU A 172 40.38 8.65 -24.83
CA LEU A 172 40.12 9.76 -25.76
C LEU A 172 40.16 11.13 -25.07
N LEU A 173 39.61 11.23 -23.85
CA LEU A 173 39.70 12.45 -23.04
C LEU A 173 41.18 12.81 -22.76
N GLY A 174 42.00 11.81 -22.43
CA GLY A 174 43.46 12.00 -22.26
C GLY A 174 44.14 12.50 -23.52
N GLU A 175 43.83 11.96 -24.70
CA GLU A 175 44.30 12.39 -25.99
C GLU A 175 43.86 13.83 -26.34
N ARG A 176 42.73 14.30 -25.81
CA ARG A 176 42.26 15.70 -25.92
C ARG A 176 42.83 16.61 -24.87
N GLY A 177 43.79 16.13 -24.06
CA GLY A 177 44.50 16.88 -23.04
C GLY A 177 43.77 17.03 -21.71
N VAL A 178 42.78 16.23 -21.44
CA VAL A 178 42.19 16.15 -20.11
C VAL A 178 43.09 15.29 -19.23
N GLU A 179 43.46 15.81 -18.08
CA GLU A 179 44.20 15.04 -17.08
C GLU A 179 43.26 14.10 -16.33
N VAL A 180 43.21 12.83 -16.74
CA VAL A 180 42.38 11.80 -16.09
C VAL A 180 43.19 11.15 -14.98
N GLN A 181 42.77 11.35 -13.75
CA GLN A 181 43.42 10.82 -12.56
C GLN A 181 42.47 9.87 -11.84
N HIS A 182 43.01 8.96 -11.06
CA HIS A 182 42.28 8.10 -10.16
C HIS A 182 42.64 8.44 -8.71
N ALA A 183 41.66 8.58 -7.85
CA ALA A 183 41.87 8.76 -6.42
C ALA A 183 42.28 7.42 -5.82
N ASP A 184 43.58 7.23 -5.64
CA ASP A 184 44.12 6.06 -4.96
C ASP A 184 43.95 6.25 -3.44
N VAL A 185 42.81 5.80 -2.91
CA VAL A 185 42.51 5.83 -1.48
C VAL A 185 42.77 4.47 -0.90
N ASN A 186 43.95 4.32 -0.31
CA ASN A 186 44.36 3.07 0.32
C ASN A 186 44.04 3.12 1.84
N PHE A 187 43.03 2.39 2.26
CA PHE A 187 42.64 2.27 3.67
C PHE A 187 43.42 1.13 4.32
N THR A 188 44.24 1.47 5.30
CA THR A 188 45.04 0.47 6.03
C THR A 188 44.41 -0.02 7.32
N GLY A 189 43.33 0.64 7.77
CA GLY A 189 42.75 0.41 9.08
C GLY A 189 43.61 1.07 10.18
N ARG A 190 43.04 1.97 10.95
CA ARG A 190 43.73 2.74 11.98
C ARG A 190 43.20 2.51 13.40
N ALA A 191 42.25 1.59 13.55
CA ALA A 191 41.77 1.25 14.88
C ALA A 191 42.86 0.57 15.70
N ALA A 192 42.87 0.76 17.01
CA ALA A 192 43.81 0.14 17.91
C ALA A 192 43.70 -1.40 17.87
N ASP A 193 44.82 -2.11 17.77
CA ASP A 193 44.83 -3.57 17.57
C ASP A 193 44.16 -4.34 18.73
N GLU A 194 44.12 -3.75 19.94
CA GLU A 194 43.48 -4.37 21.10
C GLU A 194 41.96 -4.28 21.08
N CYS A 195 41.39 -3.40 20.26
CA CYS A 195 39.94 -3.28 20.18
C CYS A 195 39.31 -4.23 19.16
N ASP A 196 37.99 -4.44 19.24
CA ASP A 196 37.28 -5.37 18.35
C ASP A 196 37.34 -4.94 16.88
N LEU A 197 37.22 -3.65 16.60
CA LEU A 197 37.38 -3.09 15.25
C LEU A 197 38.81 -3.32 14.73
N GLY A 198 39.83 -3.09 15.56
CA GLY A 198 41.25 -3.30 15.17
C GLY A 198 41.54 -4.75 14.83
N ARG A 199 41.03 -5.71 15.63
CA ARG A 199 41.12 -7.15 15.33
C ARG A 199 40.46 -7.49 14.01
N LEU A 200 39.28 -6.92 13.74
CA LEU A 200 38.59 -7.11 12.49
C LEU A 200 39.39 -6.56 11.31
N GLN A 201 39.94 -5.36 11.44
CA GLN A 201 40.79 -4.75 10.41
C GLN A 201 42.09 -5.55 10.19
N ALA A 202 42.72 -6.06 11.24
CA ALA A 202 43.86 -6.94 11.14
C ALA A 202 43.54 -8.23 10.36
N SER A 203 42.41 -8.84 10.66
CA SER A 203 41.92 -10.00 9.92
C SER A 203 41.69 -9.71 8.43
N ILE A 204 41.17 -8.57 8.06
CA ILE A 204 40.97 -8.17 6.65
C ILE A 204 42.32 -8.00 5.96
N ARG A 205 43.34 -7.48 6.65
CA ARG A 205 44.71 -7.37 6.13
C ARG A 205 45.41 -8.76 5.99
N GLY A 206 44.79 -9.85 6.44
CA GLY A 206 45.32 -11.21 6.37
C GLY A 206 46.19 -11.58 7.57
N GLU A 207 46.14 -10.78 8.64
CA GLU A 207 46.86 -11.05 9.88
C GLU A 207 46.13 -12.11 10.71
N SER A 208 46.88 -12.93 11.47
CA SER A 208 46.25 -13.94 12.33
C SER A 208 45.70 -13.30 13.61
N VAL A 209 44.39 -13.37 13.81
CA VAL A 209 43.73 -12.88 15.03
C VAL A 209 43.47 -14.09 15.96
N ALA A 210 44.07 -14.06 17.13
CA ALA A 210 44.00 -15.17 18.07
C ALA A 210 42.82 -15.07 19.06
N GLN A 211 42.17 -13.91 19.17
CA GLN A 211 41.15 -13.62 20.15
C GLN A 211 39.84 -13.22 19.46
N GLY A 212 38.71 -13.69 20.02
CA GLY A 212 37.37 -13.26 19.60
C GLY A 212 37.02 -11.83 20.01
N PHE A 213 35.79 -11.43 19.73
CA PHE A 213 35.24 -10.11 20.13
C PHE A 213 34.99 -10.05 21.63
N ARG A 214 35.14 -8.84 22.21
CA ARG A 214 34.98 -8.58 23.64
C ARG A 214 33.83 -7.67 23.98
N GLY A 215 33.20 -7.05 22.96
CA GLY A 215 32.14 -6.09 23.17
C GLY A 215 32.63 -4.76 23.74
N ASP A 216 33.72 -4.21 23.20
CA ASP A 216 34.30 -2.93 23.67
C ASP A 216 33.64 -1.69 23.07
N GLY A 217 32.66 -1.86 22.15
CA GLY A 217 31.92 -0.77 21.50
C GLY A 217 32.56 -0.22 20.25
N SER A 218 33.77 -0.63 19.89
CA SER A 218 34.43 -0.20 18.65
C SER A 218 33.80 -0.84 17.39
N LEU A 219 33.28 -2.07 17.54
CA LEU A 219 32.49 -2.78 16.55
C LEU A 219 31.08 -3.06 17.13
N VAL A 220 30.05 -2.66 16.43
CA VAL A 220 28.65 -2.86 16.84
C VAL A 220 27.81 -3.42 15.71
N LEU A 221 27.13 -4.51 15.97
CA LEU A 221 26.07 -5.05 15.16
C LEU A 221 24.75 -4.58 15.78
N LEU A 222 24.13 -3.58 15.18
CA LEU A 222 22.87 -3.00 15.68
C LEU A 222 21.69 -3.64 14.96
N THR A 223 20.88 -4.39 15.71
CA THR A 223 19.74 -5.13 15.21
C THR A 223 18.41 -4.56 15.74
N GLY A 224 17.34 -4.69 14.99
CA GLY A 224 15.99 -4.30 15.39
C GLY A 224 14.98 -4.92 14.45
N GLU A 225 13.72 -4.94 14.83
CA GLU A 225 12.68 -5.52 14.00
C GLU A 225 12.43 -4.70 12.74
N THR A 226 12.45 -3.38 12.87
CA THR A 226 12.14 -2.43 11.79
C THR A 226 13.20 -1.35 11.63
N SER A 227 13.25 -0.76 10.42
CA SER A 227 14.11 0.39 10.13
C SER A 227 13.77 1.63 10.97
N TRP A 228 12.51 1.78 11.40
CA TRP A 228 12.09 2.92 12.23
C TRP A 228 12.70 2.89 13.63
N GLU A 229 12.67 1.72 14.27
CA GLU A 229 13.28 1.50 15.58
C GLU A 229 14.79 1.78 15.53
N LEU A 230 15.46 1.21 14.51
CA LEU A 230 16.89 1.38 14.31
C LEU A 230 17.28 2.82 13.98
N ALA A 231 16.43 3.57 13.27
CA ALA A 231 16.69 4.95 12.94
C ALA A 231 16.82 5.84 14.20
N HIS A 232 15.96 5.64 15.19
CA HIS A 232 16.03 6.36 16.46
C HIS A 232 17.30 6.02 17.24
N ALA A 233 17.69 4.74 17.27
CA ALA A 233 18.93 4.29 17.91
C ALA A 233 20.18 4.88 17.21
N VAL A 234 20.21 4.88 15.89
CA VAL A 234 21.31 5.49 15.10
C VAL A 234 21.37 6.99 15.31
N ALA A 235 20.22 7.69 15.29
CA ALA A 235 20.18 9.12 15.51
C ALA A 235 20.68 9.51 16.91
N ALA A 236 20.30 8.76 17.94
CA ALA A 236 20.79 8.98 19.30
C ALA A 236 22.31 8.74 19.43
N PHE A 237 22.83 7.69 18.75
CA PHE A 237 24.26 7.42 18.67
C PHE A 237 25.00 8.54 17.95
N LEU A 238 24.52 9.00 16.81
CA LEU A 238 25.16 10.07 16.03
C LEU A 238 25.14 11.40 16.77
N LYS A 239 24.07 11.72 17.50
CA LYS A 239 24.00 12.91 18.36
C LYS A 239 25.05 12.86 19.47
N GLY A 240 25.29 11.70 20.08
CA GLY A 240 26.37 11.51 21.05
C GLY A 240 27.78 11.63 20.47
N ASN A 241 27.92 11.53 19.16
CA ASN A 241 29.19 11.59 18.43
C ASN A 241 29.30 12.80 17.48
N ASP A 242 28.57 13.87 17.69
CA ASP A 242 28.47 15.03 16.79
C ASP A 242 29.81 15.68 16.48
N THR A 243 30.75 15.67 17.44
CA THR A 243 32.09 16.24 17.27
C THR A 243 33.03 15.39 16.42
N SER A 244 32.71 14.13 16.15
CA SER A 244 33.59 13.13 15.49
C SER A 244 33.44 13.06 13.97
N ARG A 245 32.63 13.90 13.34
CA ARG A 245 32.34 13.92 11.89
C ARG A 245 31.99 12.53 11.35
N PRO A 246 30.87 11.95 11.79
CA PRO A 246 30.46 10.64 11.37
C PRO A 246 30.11 10.60 9.88
N VAL A 247 30.22 9.42 9.28
CA VAL A 247 29.72 9.14 7.93
C VAL A 247 28.71 8.00 7.98
N VAL A 248 27.63 8.14 7.22
CA VAL A 248 26.62 7.09 7.04
C VAL A 248 26.72 6.56 5.61
N LEU A 249 27.01 5.26 5.47
CA LEU A 249 26.87 4.56 4.20
C LEU A 249 25.42 4.05 4.09
N ARG A 250 24.71 4.47 3.06
CA ARG A 250 23.33 4.15 2.81
C ARG A 250 23.20 2.87 1.97
N GLY A 251 22.83 1.77 2.59
CA GLY A 251 22.59 0.47 1.93
C GLY A 251 21.15 0.25 1.46
N GLY A 252 20.21 1.17 1.78
CA GLY A 252 18.79 1.04 1.43
C GLY A 252 18.00 2.31 1.74
N ASP A 253 16.67 2.21 1.88
CA ASP A 253 15.80 3.34 2.23
C ASP A 253 16.23 3.96 3.58
N ALA A 254 16.54 5.24 3.54
CA ALA A 254 17.02 6.01 4.68
C ALA A 254 16.03 7.10 5.14
N SER A 255 14.80 7.09 4.64
CA SER A 255 13.76 8.07 5.02
C SER A 255 13.46 8.08 6.52
N ALA A 256 13.52 6.90 7.16
CA ALA A 256 13.36 6.77 8.60
C ALA A 256 14.49 7.50 9.38
N LEU A 257 15.72 7.50 8.85
CA LEU A 257 16.84 8.23 9.46
C LEU A 257 16.59 9.74 9.48
N ASP A 258 16.10 10.31 8.39
CA ASP A 258 15.86 11.75 8.31
C ASP A 258 14.79 12.22 9.31
N ALA A 259 13.73 11.41 9.48
CA ALA A 259 12.72 11.65 10.50
C ALA A 259 13.30 11.54 11.93
N ALA A 260 14.12 10.53 12.19
CA ALA A 260 14.76 10.34 13.48
C ALA A 260 15.79 11.46 13.81
N PHE A 261 16.53 11.93 12.80
CA PHE A 261 17.45 13.06 12.96
C PHE A 261 16.70 14.31 13.40
N GLN A 262 15.57 14.60 12.77
CA GLN A 262 14.74 15.74 13.15
C GLN A 262 14.23 15.63 14.59
N VAL A 263 13.76 14.45 15.01
CA VAL A 263 13.31 14.20 16.39
C VAL A 263 14.44 14.44 17.40
N GLN A 264 15.66 14.00 17.06
CA GLN A 264 16.84 14.16 17.91
C GLN A 264 17.48 15.55 17.81
N GLY A 265 16.95 16.44 16.99
CA GLY A 265 17.53 17.79 16.79
C GLY A 265 18.83 17.80 15.98
N LEU A 266 19.11 16.75 15.22
CA LEU A 266 20.15 16.71 14.21
C LEU A 266 19.67 17.36 12.90
N ALA A 267 20.61 17.84 12.10
CA ALA A 267 20.30 18.45 10.81
C ALA A 267 19.60 17.44 9.87
N ARG A 268 18.55 17.88 9.21
CA ARG A 268 17.87 17.08 8.18
C ARG A 268 18.81 16.89 6.99
N GLN A 269 18.84 15.69 6.45
CA GLN A 269 19.73 15.34 5.35
C GLN A 269 19.06 15.47 3.97
N GLY A 270 17.73 15.65 3.93
CA GLY A 270 16.97 15.68 2.68
C GLY A 270 16.97 14.35 1.97
N LEU A 271 16.97 13.24 2.74
CA LEU A 271 17.02 11.89 2.17
C LEU A 271 15.75 11.55 1.43
N ASP A 272 15.91 10.91 0.29
CA ASP A 272 14.79 10.45 -0.51
C ASP A 272 14.08 9.29 0.17
N SER A 273 12.75 9.33 0.12
CA SER A 273 11.88 8.21 0.45
C SER A 273 11.41 7.54 -0.82
N GLU A 274 11.69 6.27 -0.94
CA GLU A 274 11.21 5.45 -2.05
C GLU A 274 9.84 4.83 -1.72
N SER A 275 8.87 4.97 -2.61
CA SER A 275 7.56 4.34 -2.44
C SER A 275 6.85 4.13 -3.77
N THR A 276 6.29 2.94 -3.95
CA THR A 276 5.34 2.63 -5.03
C THR A 276 3.90 3.03 -4.66
N TRP A 277 3.63 3.31 -3.39
CA TRP A 277 2.29 3.55 -2.83
C TRP A 277 1.91 5.01 -2.70
N ARG A 278 2.61 5.91 -3.39
CA ARG A 278 2.25 7.33 -3.35
C ARG A 278 0.92 7.57 -4.04
N PRO A 279 0.01 8.33 -3.43
CA PRO A 279 -1.38 8.45 -3.90
C PRO A 279 -1.53 8.82 -5.39
N ALA A 280 -0.85 9.86 -5.85
CA ALA A 280 -0.95 10.27 -7.25
C ALA A 280 -0.41 9.22 -8.23
N VAL A 281 0.60 8.44 -7.82
CA VAL A 281 1.20 7.36 -8.62
C VAL A 281 0.24 6.19 -8.78
N GLN A 282 -0.65 5.96 -7.80
CA GLN A 282 -1.66 4.90 -7.85
C GLN A 282 -2.81 5.19 -8.82
N LEU A 283 -2.96 6.43 -9.27
CA LEU A 283 -4.10 6.82 -10.10
C LEU A 283 -4.14 6.06 -11.44
N LEU A 284 -2.99 5.92 -12.11
CA LEU A 284 -2.91 5.21 -13.38
C LEU A 284 -3.21 3.71 -13.26
N PRO A 285 -2.54 2.94 -12.37
CA PRO A 285 -2.85 1.52 -12.20
C PRO A 285 -4.31 1.28 -11.81
N LEU A 286 -4.89 2.07 -10.90
CA LEU A 286 -6.29 1.93 -10.51
C LEU A 286 -7.25 2.20 -11.67
N ALA A 287 -7.00 3.25 -12.46
CA ALA A 287 -7.85 3.57 -13.61
C ALA A 287 -7.78 2.48 -14.70
N LEU A 288 -6.61 1.89 -14.93
CA LEU A 288 -6.42 0.79 -15.88
C LEU A 288 -7.08 -0.51 -15.38
N GLU A 289 -6.96 -0.85 -14.10
CA GLU A 289 -7.63 -2.03 -13.53
C GLU A 289 -9.15 -1.94 -13.65
N LEU A 290 -9.74 -0.77 -13.46
CA LEU A 290 -11.18 -0.55 -13.56
C LEU A 290 -11.72 -0.60 -15.01
N ALA A 291 -10.84 -0.67 -16.02
CA ALA A 291 -11.25 -0.96 -17.39
C ALA A 291 -11.63 -2.44 -17.63
N TYR A 292 -11.36 -3.31 -16.67
CA TYR A 292 -11.67 -4.75 -16.77
C TYR A 292 -12.86 -5.16 -15.90
N ALA A 293 -13.59 -6.18 -16.38
CA ALA A 293 -14.68 -6.81 -15.65
C ALA A 293 -14.24 -8.19 -15.09
N PRO A 294 -14.83 -8.60 -13.95
CA PRO A 294 -15.67 -7.83 -13.04
C PRO A 294 -14.87 -6.77 -12.26
N ARG A 295 -15.45 -5.61 -12.03
CA ARG A 295 -14.78 -4.54 -11.27
C ARG A 295 -14.67 -4.91 -9.80
N ASP A 296 -13.48 -4.74 -9.24
CA ASP A 296 -13.23 -4.97 -7.81
C ASP A 296 -13.73 -3.76 -6.99
N PRO A 297 -14.71 -3.92 -6.09
CA PRO A 297 -15.21 -2.85 -5.24
C PRO A 297 -14.13 -2.21 -4.34
N TYR A 298 -13.09 -2.95 -3.97
CA TYR A 298 -11.97 -2.40 -3.20
C TYR A 298 -11.14 -1.43 -4.05
N ARG A 299 -10.89 -1.76 -5.32
CA ARG A 299 -10.17 -0.86 -6.25
C ARG A 299 -10.98 0.39 -6.57
N MET A 300 -12.31 0.22 -6.69
CA MET A 300 -13.20 1.38 -6.81
C MET A 300 -13.13 2.27 -5.57
N LEU A 301 -13.18 1.67 -4.38
CA LEU A 301 -13.07 2.40 -3.12
C LEU A 301 -11.73 3.14 -2.99
N GLU A 302 -10.62 2.47 -3.35
CA GLU A 302 -9.30 3.09 -3.40
C GLU A 302 -9.28 4.32 -4.32
N LEU A 303 -9.83 4.20 -5.53
CA LEU A 303 -9.87 5.32 -6.48
C LEU A 303 -10.69 6.51 -5.96
N VAL A 304 -11.89 6.26 -5.40
CA VAL A 304 -12.77 7.35 -4.94
C VAL A 304 -12.29 8.02 -3.65
N THR A 305 -11.46 7.34 -2.87
CA THR A 305 -10.86 7.88 -1.63
C THR A 305 -9.42 8.35 -1.81
N LEU A 306 -8.87 8.23 -3.02
CA LEU A 306 -7.47 8.52 -3.28
C LEU A 306 -7.15 10.02 -3.04
N PRO A 307 -6.24 10.36 -2.13
CA PRO A 307 -5.74 11.73 -2.00
C PRO A 307 -5.14 12.21 -3.34
N LEU A 308 -5.40 13.44 -3.72
CA LEU A 308 -5.05 13.99 -5.03
C LEU A 308 -5.75 13.31 -6.23
N GLY A 309 -6.70 12.41 -5.98
CA GLY A 309 -7.51 11.75 -7.00
C GLY A 309 -8.67 12.62 -7.53
N PRO A 310 -9.40 12.14 -8.58
CA PRO A 310 -10.45 12.90 -9.25
C PRO A 310 -11.69 13.13 -8.38
N PHE A 311 -11.91 12.36 -7.32
CA PHE A 311 -13.07 12.40 -6.44
C PHE A 311 -12.76 12.93 -5.04
N ALA A 312 -11.65 13.65 -4.86
CA ALA A 312 -11.23 14.13 -3.56
C ALA A 312 -12.33 14.93 -2.83
N GLY A 313 -12.39 14.80 -1.50
CA GLY A 313 -13.31 15.52 -0.65
C GLY A 313 -14.72 14.90 -0.56
N TRP A 314 -15.75 15.73 -0.51
CA TRP A 314 -17.14 15.31 -0.22
C TRP A 314 -17.72 14.32 -1.25
N VAL A 315 -17.42 14.51 -2.55
CA VAL A 315 -17.90 13.61 -3.62
C VAL A 315 -17.35 12.19 -3.42
N GLY A 316 -16.05 12.07 -3.18
CA GLY A 316 -15.41 10.77 -2.89
C GLY A 316 -16.03 10.10 -1.66
N LEU A 317 -16.33 10.86 -0.61
CA LEU A 317 -16.98 10.31 0.59
C LEU A 317 -18.40 9.79 0.31
N GLN A 318 -19.19 10.44 -0.54
CA GLN A 318 -20.53 9.94 -0.93
C GLN A 318 -20.41 8.63 -1.71
N LEU A 319 -19.49 8.55 -2.67
CA LEU A 319 -19.24 7.34 -3.45
C LEU A 319 -18.68 6.22 -2.58
N ALA A 320 -17.73 6.51 -1.69
CA ALA A 320 -17.18 5.54 -0.75
C ALA A 320 -18.25 4.96 0.18
N HIS A 321 -19.18 5.79 0.65
CA HIS A 321 -20.31 5.32 1.45
C HIS A 321 -21.22 4.37 0.65
N ALA A 322 -21.53 4.69 -0.59
CA ALA A 322 -22.33 3.84 -1.45
C ALA A 322 -21.67 2.49 -1.70
N ILE A 323 -20.38 2.50 -2.10
CA ILE A 323 -19.59 1.29 -2.37
C ILE A 323 -19.45 0.41 -1.11
N SER A 324 -19.21 1.01 0.05
CA SER A 324 -19.04 0.24 1.30
C SER A 324 -20.34 -0.44 1.72
N LYS A 325 -21.47 0.21 1.47
CA LYS A 325 -22.79 -0.30 1.84
C LYS A 325 -23.33 -1.31 0.83
N SER A 326 -23.18 -1.04 -0.47
CA SER A 326 -23.59 -1.91 -1.58
C SER A 326 -22.44 -1.97 -2.58
N PRO A 327 -21.54 -2.99 -2.45
CA PRO A 327 -20.33 -3.06 -3.24
C PRO A 327 -20.61 -3.42 -4.70
N GLY A 328 -20.87 -2.42 -5.53
CA GLY A 328 -21.15 -2.50 -6.96
C GLY A 328 -21.55 -1.16 -7.54
N ILE A 329 -21.90 -1.13 -8.83
CA ILE A 329 -22.34 0.04 -9.58
C ILE A 329 -23.75 -0.20 -10.12
N GLY A 330 -24.59 0.83 -10.10
CA GLY A 330 -25.96 0.75 -10.63
C GLY A 330 -27.01 0.39 -9.59
N GLY A 331 -26.63 -0.09 -8.41
CA GLY A 331 -27.56 -0.40 -7.33
C GLY A 331 -28.15 0.83 -6.64
N ARG A 332 -29.09 0.60 -5.74
CA ARG A 332 -29.86 1.66 -5.05
C ARG A 332 -28.98 2.71 -4.36
N GLU A 333 -27.96 2.29 -3.61
CA GLU A 333 -27.12 3.22 -2.86
C GLU A 333 -26.23 4.03 -3.80
N TRP A 334 -25.79 3.44 -4.91
CA TRP A 334 -25.02 4.11 -5.95
C TRP A 334 -25.83 5.24 -6.60
N GLU A 335 -27.05 4.94 -7.05
CA GLU A 335 -27.92 5.91 -7.67
C GLU A 335 -28.35 7.03 -6.69
N LYS A 336 -28.57 6.68 -5.42
CA LYS A 336 -28.84 7.67 -4.36
C LYS A 336 -27.64 8.61 -4.14
N ALA A 337 -26.42 8.10 -4.17
CA ALA A 337 -25.21 8.91 -4.05
C ALA A 337 -25.11 9.88 -5.24
N LYS A 338 -25.34 9.42 -6.47
CA LYS A 338 -25.36 10.27 -7.67
C LYS A 338 -26.42 11.37 -7.59
N GLN A 339 -27.65 11.04 -7.15
CA GLN A 339 -28.70 12.02 -6.94
C GLN A 339 -28.31 13.07 -5.89
N THR A 340 -27.69 12.66 -4.79
CA THR A 340 -27.22 13.56 -3.74
C THR A 340 -26.12 14.48 -4.26
N ILE A 341 -25.18 13.95 -5.06
CA ILE A 341 -24.10 14.73 -5.70
C ILE A 341 -24.68 15.74 -6.70
N ALA A 342 -25.65 15.33 -7.52
CA ALA A 342 -26.32 16.20 -8.47
C ALA A 342 -27.09 17.34 -7.79
N ALA A 343 -27.86 17.03 -6.73
CA ALA A 343 -28.61 18.02 -5.98
C ALA A 343 -27.75 19.11 -5.34
N SER A 344 -26.55 18.75 -4.87
CA SER A 344 -25.62 19.70 -4.26
C SER A 344 -25.00 20.70 -5.27
N SER A 345 -24.89 20.32 -6.53
CA SER A 345 -24.40 21.22 -7.59
C SER A 345 -25.41 22.32 -7.97
N HIS A 346 -26.71 22.10 -7.73
CA HIS A 346 -27.78 23.09 -7.97
C HIS A 346 -27.96 24.06 -6.79
N GLY A 347 -27.64 23.66 -5.57
CA GLY A 347 -27.78 24.49 -4.37
C GLY A 347 -26.71 25.60 -4.23
N ALA A 348 -25.53 25.39 -4.79
CA ALA A 348 -24.48 26.42 -4.80
C ALA A 348 -24.77 27.61 -5.74
N ALA A 349 -25.67 27.42 -6.68
CA ALA A 349 -26.13 28.51 -7.60
C ALA A 349 -27.28 29.35 -7.04
N ALA A 350 -27.94 28.90 -5.95
CA ALA A 350 -29.16 29.52 -5.43
C ALA A 350 -29.04 30.25 -4.06
N GLY A 351 -27.87 30.20 -3.40
CA GLY A 351 -27.62 30.84 -2.10
C GLY A 351 -26.75 32.09 -2.26
N GLY A 352 -27.38 33.26 -2.33
CA GLY A 352 -26.71 34.55 -2.43
C GLY A 352 -25.92 34.93 -1.18
N ASP A 353 -24.95 35.85 -1.37
CA ASP A 353 -24.09 36.52 -0.39
C ASP A 353 -22.85 35.78 0.13
N ALA A 354 -22.04 35.24 -0.77
CA ALA A 354 -20.61 35.21 -0.56
C ALA A 354 -19.95 35.85 -1.80
N SER A 355 -19.12 36.87 -1.59
CA SER A 355 -18.32 37.51 -2.63
C SER A 355 -17.58 36.42 -3.42
N PRO A 356 -17.59 36.48 -4.77
CA PRO A 356 -16.92 35.46 -5.57
C PRO A 356 -15.43 35.54 -5.29
N THR A 357 -14.92 34.51 -4.63
CA THR A 357 -13.50 34.24 -4.68
C THR A 357 -13.11 33.96 -6.15
N PRO A 358 -11.92 34.34 -6.62
CA PRO A 358 -11.53 34.24 -8.04
C PRO A 358 -11.48 32.82 -8.62
N ASP A 359 -11.90 31.80 -7.91
CA ASP A 359 -11.90 30.39 -8.26
C ASP A 359 -13.24 29.82 -8.79
N THR A 360 -14.04 30.64 -9.46
CA THR A 360 -15.21 30.12 -10.19
C THR A 360 -14.74 29.49 -11.54
N GLU A 361 -13.84 28.51 -11.48
CA GLU A 361 -13.69 27.57 -12.57
C GLU A 361 -15.00 26.80 -12.73
N VAL A 362 -15.44 26.66 -13.98
CA VAL A 362 -16.54 25.77 -14.36
C VAL A 362 -16.24 24.40 -13.79
N LEU A 363 -16.86 24.08 -12.65
CA LEU A 363 -16.74 22.76 -12.02
C LEU A 363 -17.16 21.75 -13.08
N PRO A 364 -16.29 20.78 -13.46
CA PRO A 364 -16.67 19.75 -14.41
C PRO A 364 -17.95 19.09 -13.91
N ASP A 365 -18.84 18.74 -14.82
CA ASP A 365 -20.05 18.00 -14.46
C ASP A 365 -19.66 16.76 -13.66
N ARG A 366 -19.98 16.77 -12.39
CA ARG A 366 -19.59 15.71 -11.44
C ARG A 366 -20.15 14.35 -11.86
N LEU A 367 -21.31 14.33 -12.49
CA LEU A 367 -21.91 13.11 -13.02
C LEU A 367 -21.16 12.63 -14.27
N ALA A 368 -20.75 13.54 -15.16
CA ALA A 368 -19.90 13.19 -16.30
C ALA A 368 -18.54 12.65 -15.85
N LEU A 369 -17.98 13.18 -14.76
CA LEU A 369 -16.74 12.67 -14.17
C LEU A 369 -16.94 11.23 -13.65
N ILE A 370 -18.03 10.98 -12.90
CA ILE A 370 -18.36 9.63 -12.40
C ILE A 370 -18.53 8.66 -13.57
N ALA A 371 -19.30 9.04 -14.59
CA ALA A 371 -19.53 8.22 -15.77
C ALA A 371 -18.20 7.86 -16.47
N ALA A 372 -17.32 8.85 -16.67
CA ALA A 372 -16.05 8.63 -17.37
C ALA A 372 -15.05 7.75 -16.62
N TRP A 373 -14.98 7.86 -15.29
CA TRP A 373 -13.96 7.16 -14.52
C TRP A 373 -14.44 5.83 -13.92
N LEU A 374 -15.73 5.70 -13.62
CA LEU A 374 -16.27 4.56 -12.89
C LEU A 374 -17.31 3.75 -13.67
N GLU A 375 -18.10 4.37 -14.54
CA GLU A 375 -19.17 3.72 -15.28
C GLU A 375 -18.81 3.42 -16.74
N ALA A 376 -17.57 3.73 -17.18
CA ALA A 376 -17.08 3.40 -18.52
C ALA A 376 -17.17 1.86 -18.74
N PRO A 377 -17.28 1.37 -20.00
CA PRO A 377 -17.35 -0.06 -20.25
C PRO A 377 -16.23 -0.86 -19.58
N GLY A 378 -16.57 -2.01 -18.99
CA GLY A 378 -15.59 -3.00 -18.54
C GLY A 378 -15.43 -4.10 -19.57
N TYR A 379 -14.21 -4.59 -19.74
CA TYR A 379 -13.88 -5.63 -20.72
C TYR A 379 -13.49 -6.93 -20.00
N ASP A 380 -13.87 -8.07 -20.60
CA ASP A 380 -13.47 -9.38 -20.10
C ASP A 380 -11.94 -9.55 -20.21
N GLN A 381 -11.38 -10.45 -19.39
CA GLN A 381 -9.95 -10.75 -19.41
C GLN A 381 -9.48 -11.34 -20.73
N GLU A 382 -10.33 -12.06 -21.44
CA GLU A 382 -10.09 -12.59 -22.77
C GLU A 382 -11.20 -12.12 -23.73
N PRO A 383 -10.85 -11.44 -24.82
CA PRO A 383 -9.50 -11.15 -25.37
C PRO A 383 -8.78 -9.96 -24.69
N GLY A 384 -9.34 -9.35 -23.67
CA GLY A 384 -8.82 -8.17 -23.02
C GLY A 384 -9.46 -6.86 -23.51
N ALA A 385 -9.00 -5.74 -22.96
CA ALA A 385 -9.48 -4.42 -23.33
C ALA A 385 -8.87 -3.95 -24.67
N PRO A 386 -9.65 -3.29 -25.53
CA PRO A 386 -9.10 -2.69 -26.74
C PRO A 386 -8.01 -1.67 -26.40
N ARG A 387 -6.90 -1.70 -27.14
CA ARG A 387 -5.78 -0.76 -26.97
C ARG A 387 -6.25 0.69 -27.07
N THR A 388 -7.18 0.99 -27.96
CA THR A 388 -7.76 2.34 -28.09
C THR A 388 -8.43 2.82 -26.81
N HIS A 389 -9.18 1.97 -26.14
CA HIS A 389 -9.81 2.29 -24.86
C HIS A 389 -8.77 2.53 -23.75
N LEU A 390 -7.74 1.68 -23.66
CA LEU A 390 -6.66 1.85 -22.70
C LEU A 390 -5.87 3.15 -22.93
N LEU A 391 -5.67 3.54 -24.20
CA LEU A 391 -5.08 4.85 -24.55
C LEU A 391 -5.96 6.02 -24.08
N GLU A 392 -7.29 5.92 -24.23
CA GLU A 392 -8.22 6.92 -23.71
C GLU A 392 -8.15 7.04 -22.19
N VAL A 393 -8.07 5.91 -21.47
CA VAL A 393 -7.89 5.89 -20.01
C VAL A 393 -6.57 6.56 -19.63
N ALA A 394 -5.46 6.15 -20.25
CA ALA A 394 -4.14 6.72 -19.97
C ALA A 394 -4.07 8.22 -20.28
N LEU A 395 -4.68 8.67 -21.39
CA LEU A 395 -4.76 10.08 -21.75
C LEU A 395 -5.60 10.87 -20.74
N ARG A 396 -6.72 10.32 -20.28
CA ARG A 396 -7.57 10.93 -19.23
C ARG A 396 -6.77 11.14 -17.95
N VAL A 397 -6.03 10.14 -17.49
CA VAL A 397 -5.15 10.23 -16.32
C VAL A 397 -4.08 11.29 -16.53
N THR A 398 -3.39 11.26 -17.67
CA THR A 398 -2.32 12.21 -18.01
C THR A 398 -2.83 13.66 -18.01
N ASN A 399 -4.00 13.92 -18.61
CA ASN A 399 -4.61 15.24 -18.64
C ASN A 399 -5.03 15.72 -17.25
N TYR A 400 -5.60 14.82 -16.43
CA TYR A 400 -5.94 15.13 -15.05
C TYR A 400 -4.70 15.51 -14.23
N LEU A 401 -3.65 14.68 -14.28
CA LEU A 401 -2.39 14.92 -13.57
C LEU A 401 -1.72 16.22 -14.02
N ARG A 402 -1.73 16.52 -15.33
CA ARG A 402 -1.18 17.77 -15.86
C ARG A 402 -1.88 18.99 -15.28
N THR A 403 -3.21 18.96 -15.21
CA THR A 403 -4.00 20.07 -14.64
C THR A 403 -3.70 20.26 -13.15
N ARG A 404 -3.57 19.16 -12.41
CA ARG A 404 -3.23 19.20 -10.99
C ARG A 404 -1.78 19.68 -10.76
N LEU A 405 -0.85 19.25 -11.61
CA LEU A 405 0.56 19.64 -11.55
C LEU A 405 0.74 21.14 -11.75
N VAL A 406 0.06 21.72 -12.75
CA VAL A 406 0.11 23.17 -12.98
C VAL A 406 -0.37 23.94 -11.75
N ARG A 407 -1.45 23.50 -11.11
CA ARG A 407 -1.96 24.11 -9.88
C ARG A 407 -0.96 24.00 -8.73
N ALA A 408 -0.41 22.81 -8.48
CA ALA A 408 0.58 22.59 -7.42
C ALA A 408 1.84 23.45 -7.63
N ALA A 409 2.31 23.59 -8.87
CA ALA A 409 3.44 24.49 -9.20
C ALA A 409 3.12 25.97 -8.88
N MET A 410 1.89 26.43 -9.16
CA MET A 410 1.47 27.80 -8.81
C MET A 410 1.39 28.00 -7.29
N ASP A 411 0.95 27.01 -6.53
CA ASP A 411 0.88 27.04 -5.06
C ASP A 411 2.30 27.02 -4.46
N ALA A 412 3.21 26.25 -5.05
CA ALA A 412 4.63 26.23 -4.67
C ALA A 412 5.31 27.59 -4.92
N GLU A 413 5.05 28.26 -6.06
CA GLU A 413 5.54 29.62 -6.35
C GLU A 413 5.03 30.66 -5.34
N ARG A 414 3.87 30.44 -4.74
CA ARG A 414 3.33 31.27 -3.64
C ARG A 414 3.98 31.00 -2.28
N GLY A 415 4.89 30.02 -2.22
CA GLY A 415 5.59 29.64 -0.99
C GLY A 415 4.81 28.69 -0.08
N GLU A 416 3.78 28.05 -0.58
CA GLU A 416 3.04 27.03 0.16
C GLU A 416 3.84 25.73 0.18
N ALA A 417 4.33 25.32 1.37
CA ALA A 417 5.16 24.12 1.53
C ALA A 417 4.49 22.83 1.00
N ARG A 418 3.16 22.73 1.11
CA ARG A 418 2.38 21.64 0.56
C ARG A 418 2.41 21.61 -0.97
N GLY A 419 2.43 22.78 -1.61
CA GLY A 419 2.49 22.91 -3.06
C GLY A 419 3.73 22.25 -3.66
N ALA A 420 4.91 22.50 -3.10
CA ALA A 420 6.17 21.91 -3.58
C ALA A 420 6.20 20.36 -3.45
N HIS A 421 5.64 19.84 -2.35
CA HIS A 421 5.53 18.39 -2.14
C HIS A 421 4.55 17.76 -3.14
N ASP A 422 3.38 18.35 -3.32
CA ASP A 422 2.35 17.86 -4.26
C ASP A 422 2.87 17.96 -5.71
N GLU A 423 3.62 19.01 -6.06
CA GLU A 423 4.27 19.19 -7.37
C GLU A 423 5.21 18.03 -7.69
N ALA A 424 6.08 17.66 -6.77
CA ALA A 424 7.04 16.56 -6.96
C ALA A 424 6.32 15.22 -7.19
N ILE A 425 5.31 14.89 -6.37
CA ILE A 425 4.52 13.65 -6.50
C ILE A 425 3.72 13.63 -7.80
N LEU A 426 3.04 14.73 -8.12
CA LEU A 426 2.25 14.84 -9.34
C LEU A 426 3.11 14.82 -10.59
N GLY A 427 4.31 15.42 -10.55
CA GLY A 427 5.29 15.39 -11.63
C GLY A 427 5.76 13.98 -11.94
N ALA A 428 6.07 13.18 -10.90
CA ALA A 428 6.44 11.78 -11.06
C ALA A 428 5.28 10.93 -11.62
N ALA A 429 4.06 11.12 -11.09
CA ALA A 429 2.88 10.43 -11.57
C ALA A 429 2.54 10.79 -13.03
N PHE A 430 2.64 12.07 -13.39
CA PHE A 430 2.46 12.56 -14.76
C PHE A 430 3.45 11.94 -15.74
N SER A 431 4.74 11.94 -15.38
CA SER A 431 5.80 11.35 -16.21
C SER A 431 5.56 9.86 -16.46
N ARG A 432 5.13 9.11 -15.45
CA ARG A 432 4.77 7.68 -15.58
C ARG A 432 3.56 7.46 -16.48
N ALA A 433 2.51 8.26 -16.30
CA ALA A 433 1.30 8.17 -17.13
C ALA A 433 1.61 8.51 -18.60
N GLN A 434 2.44 9.51 -18.84
CA GLN A 434 2.89 9.89 -20.18
C GLN A 434 3.75 8.78 -20.82
N ALA A 435 4.69 8.22 -20.08
CA ALA A 435 5.54 7.13 -20.56
C ALA A 435 4.71 5.88 -20.90
N PHE A 436 3.74 5.53 -20.05
CA PHE A 436 2.82 4.43 -20.33
C PHE A 436 1.98 4.68 -21.58
N HIS A 437 1.38 5.85 -21.70
CA HIS A 437 0.60 6.23 -22.89
C HIS A 437 1.46 6.16 -24.16
N SER A 438 2.70 6.66 -24.09
CA SER A 438 3.65 6.64 -25.20
C SER A 438 4.01 5.19 -25.59
N ALA A 439 4.35 4.34 -24.63
CA ALA A 439 4.66 2.93 -24.87
C ALA A 439 3.46 2.19 -25.48
N LEU A 440 2.27 2.35 -24.88
CA LEU A 440 1.05 1.71 -25.36
C LEU A 440 0.66 2.17 -26.78
N SER A 441 0.93 3.41 -27.16
CA SER A 441 0.67 3.92 -28.51
C SER A 441 1.49 3.20 -29.59
N HIS A 442 2.66 2.65 -29.21
CA HIS A 442 3.55 1.88 -30.09
C HIS A 442 3.36 0.36 -29.96
N ASP A 443 2.47 -0.10 -29.07
CA ASP A 443 2.17 -1.53 -28.94
C ASP A 443 1.40 -2.04 -30.16
N ALA A 444 1.81 -3.20 -30.69
CA ALA A 444 1.20 -3.78 -31.89
C ALA A 444 -0.09 -4.56 -31.61
N ARG A 445 -0.38 -4.89 -30.36
CA ARG A 445 -1.56 -5.66 -29.98
C ARG A 445 -2.81 -4.82 -30.05
N GLU A 446 -3.89 -5.37 -30.59
CA GLU A 446 -5.19 -4.70 -30.64
C GLU A 446 -5.93 -4.77 -29.31
N HIS A 447 -5.74 -5.87 -28.58
CA HIS A 447 -6.32 -6.12 -27.26
C HIS A 447 -5.22 -6.51 -26.28
N LEU A 448 -5.34 -6.06 -25.04
CA LEU A 448 -4.43 -6.41 -23.95
C LEU A 448 -5.27 -6.90 -22.75
N ASP A 449 -4.88 -8.04 -22.20
CA ASP A 449 -5.39 -8.49 -20.93
C ASP A 449 -4.75 -7.69 -19.76
N LEU A 450 -5.27 -7.85 -18.56
CA LEU A 450 -4.79 -7.10 -17.39
C LEU A 450 -3.33 -7.44 -17.03
N VAL A 451 -2.90 -8.69 -17.30
CA VAL A 451 -1.52 -9.11 -17.01
C VAL A 451 -0.55 -8.36 -17.92
N ALA A 452 -0.85 -8.31 -19.22
CA ALA A 452 -0.04 -7.58 -20.19
C ALA A 452 0.02 -6.07 -19.90
N VAL A 453 -1.10 -5.49 -19.44
CA VAL A 453 -1.13 -4.07 -19.03
C VAL A 453 -0.27 -3.83 -17.79
N ARG A 454 -0.33 -4.71 -16.80
CA ARG A 454 0.52 -4.62 -15.59
C ARG A 454 1.99 -4.76 -15.91
N GLN A 455 2.36 -5.73 -16.74
CA GLN A 455 3.74 -5.90 -17.19
C GLN A 455 4.26 -4.66 -17.93
N LEU A 456 3.47 -4.10 -18.86
CA LEU A 456 3.85 -2.87 -19.54
C LEU A 456 4.01 -1.70 -18.57
N LEU A 457 3.10 -1.59 -17.59
CA LEU A 457 3.16 -0.54 -16.57
C LEU A 457 4.41 -0.67 -15.68
N GLU A 458 4.77 -1.89 -15.27
CA GLU A 458 5.98 -2.17 -14.48
C GLU A 458 7.25 -1.82 -15.26
N GLU A 459 7.36 -2.23 -16.51
CA GLU A 459 8.50 -1.94 -17.37
C GLU A 459 8.70 -0.45 -17.66
N VAL A 460 7.59 0.28 -17.81
CA VAL A 460 7.63 1.72 -18.05
C VAL A 460 7.86 2.50 -16.75
N SER A 461 7.40 1.95 -15.62
CA SER A 461 7.51 2.57 -14.30
C SER A 461 8.72 2.06 -13.53
N ILE A 462 9.91 2.06 -14.14
CA ILE A 462 11.13 1.50 -13.56
C ILE A 462 11.37 2.04 -12.14
N GLY A 463 11.17 1.15 -11.16
CA GLY A 463 11.45 1.40 -9.75
C GLY A 463 10.43 2.26 -8.98
N PRO A 464 10.59 2.34 -7.67
CA PRO A 464 9.77 3.21 -6.83
C PRO A 464 10.02 4.69 -7.15
N VAL A 465 9.05 5.55 -6.81
CA VAL A 465 9.25 7.00 -6.90
C VAL A 465 10.05 7.46 -5.70
N SER A 466 11.27 7.92 -5.96
CA SER A 466 12.14 8.52 -4.96
C SER A 466 11.86 10.01 -4.86
N LEU A 467 11.46 10.48 -3.70
CA LEU A 467 11.17 11.89 -3.44
C LEU A 467 11.74 12.31 -2.08
N SER A 468 12.41 13.43 -2.06
CA SER A 468 12.80 14.05 -0.80
C SER A 468 11.58 14.56 -0.04
N LEU A 469 11.47 14.19 1.24
CA LEU A 469 10.37 14.61 2.12
C LEU A 469 10.59 16.01 2.73
N GLY A 470 11.76 16.58 2.52
CA GLY A 470 12.11 17.91 2.99
C GLY A 470 13.43 18.39 2.41
N SER A 471 13.71 19.69 2.54
CA SER A 471 15.02 20.25 2.18
C SER A 471 16.09 19.84 3.19
N GLU A 472 17.31 19.69 2.72
CA GLU A 472 18.48 19.51 3.58
C GLU A 472 18.79 20.76 4.41
N ASP A 473 19.22 20.56 5.66
CA ASP A 473 19.64 21.63 6.55
C ASP A 473 21.16 21.83 6.50
N ALA A 474 21.63 23.00 6.91
CA ALA A 474 23.06 23.26 7.08
C ALA A 474 23.64 22.45 8.26
N GLY A 475 24.89 22.01 8.13
CA GLY A 475 25.55 21.21 9.17
C GLY A 475 25.23 19.73 9.13
N ARG A 476 24.85 19.22 7.97
CA ARG A 476 24.50 17.82 7.75
C ARG A 476 25.64 16.85 8.07
N ILE A 477 25.26 15.62 8.40
CA ILE A 477 26.14 14.47 8.50
C ILE A 477 26.57 14.05 7.09
N ASP A 478 27.80 13.58 6.91
CA ASP A 478 28.22 13.05 5.61
C ASP A 478 27.49 11.72 5.32
N ILE A 479 26.80 11.67 4.19
CA ILE A 479 26.11 10.45 3.70
C ILE A 479 26.70 10.06 2.36
N VAL A 480 26.99 8.76 2.21
CA VAL A 480 27.48 8.18 0.96
C VAL A 480 26.60 7.00 0.56
N ASP A 481 26.33 6.90 -0.74
CA ASP A 481 25.45 5.85 -1.30
C ASP A 481 26.19 4.57 -1.68
N ALA A 482 27.52 4.59 -1.67
CA ALA A 482 28.35 3.44 -2.01
C ALA A 482 29.70 3.49 -1.28
N PRO A 483 30.35 2.32 -1.09
CA PRO A 483 31.70 2.25 -0.50
C PRO A 483 32.74 3.14 -1.18
N ALA A 484 32.64 3.34 -2.50
CA ALA A 484 33.53 4.24 -3.25
C ALA A 484 33.40 5.71 -2.84
N GLY A 485 32.31 6.11 -2.20
CA GLY A 485 32.11 7.44 -1.61
C GLY A 485 32.95 7.71 -0.36
N LEU A 486 33.46 6.66 0.29
CA LEU A 486 34.40 6.80 1.40
C LEU A 486 35.79 7.13 0.87
N ARG A 487 36.28 8.35 1.15
CA ARG A 487 37.55 8.87 0.61
C ARG A 487 38.64 9.05 1.63
N CYS A 488 38.27 9.08 2.90
CA CYS A 488 39.24 9.25 3.99
C CYS A 488 38.75 8.42 5.18
N ASN A 489 39.67 8.16 6.10
CA ASN A 489 39.32 7.55 7.37
C ASN A 489 38.35 8.45 8.13
N ARG A 490 37.44 7.82 8.89
CA ARG A 490 36.43 8.47 9.72
C ARG A 490 36.45 7.89 11.13
N GLU A 491 36.33 8.72 12.13
CA GLU A 491 36.23 8.22 13.50
C GLU A 491 35.02 7.29 13.68
N VAL A 492 33.90 7.62 13.06
CA VAL A 492 32.63 6.87 13.13
C VAL A 492 32.13 6.58 11.73
N VAL A 493 31.88 5.29 11.44
CA VAL A 493 31.25 4.82 10.21
C VAL A 493 30.00 4.04 10.60
N VAL A 494 28.86 4.43 10.05
CA VAL A 494 27.58 3.72 10.20
C VAL A 494 27.19 3.16 8.84
N TRP A 495 27.02 1.84 8.76
CA TRP A 495 26.47 1.20 7.57
C TRP A 495 24.98 0.95 7.77
N TRP A 496 24.19 1.84 7.26
CA TRP A 496 22.73 1.76 7.31
C TRP A 496 22.20 0.71 6.35
N HIS A 497 21.30 -0.17 6.79
CA HIS A 497 20.82 -1.33 6.02
C HIS A 497 21.95 -2.21 5.49
N CYS A 498 22.79 -2.70 6.40
CA CYS A 498 23.83 -3.69 6.09
C CYS A 498 23.18 -5.09 5.92
N VAL A 499 22.42 -5.26 4.84
CA VAL A 499 21.61 -6.46 4.54
C VAL A 499 21.97 -7.07 3.20
N GLY A 500 21.67 -8.36 3.05
CA GLY A 500 21.83 -9.10 1.80
C GLY A 500 20.82 -8.66 0.71
N GLY A 501 21.04 -9.14 -0.52
CA GLY A 501 20.15 -8.88 -1.64
C GLY A 501 20.36 -7.52 -2.35
N THR A 502 21.21 -6.65 -1.81
CA THR A 502 21.57 -5.36 -2.44
C THR A 502 22.78 -5.47 -3.37
N GLN A 503 23.39 -6.66 -3.46
CA GLN A 503 24.58 -6.90 -4.27
C GLN A 503 24.27 -6.83 -5.76
N THR A 504 25.12 -6.11 -6.49
CA THR A 504 24.95 -5.86 -7.93
C THR A 504 25.42 -6.99 -8.85
N VAL A 505 26.11 -8.00 -8.29
CA VAL A 505 26.78 -9.06 -9.06
C VAL A 505 25.85 -10.15 -9.59
N ALA A 506 24.55 -10.09 -9.29
CA ALA A 506 23.60 -11.16 -9.64
C ALA A 506 23.13 -11.18 -11.10
N THR A 507 23.68 -10.38 -12.02
CA THR A 507 23.35 -10.52 -13.43
C THR A 507 23.91 -11.83 -13.96
N VAL A 508 23.01 -12.76 -14.27
CA VAL A 508 23.37 -13.98 -14.97
C VAL A 508 24.04 -13.59 -16.28
N ASP A 509 25.30 -13.97 -16.42
CA ASP A 509 26.03 -13.78 -17.68
C ASP A 509 25.39 -14.68 -18.75
N PRO A 510 24.71 -14.11 -19.76
CA PRO A 510 24.02 -14.92 -20.74
C PRO A 510 24.96 -15.58 -21.77
N TRP A 511 26.24 -15.14 -21.82
CA TRP A 511 27.17 -15.49 -22.89
C TRP A 511 27.99 -16.74 -22.56
N ARG A 512 28.08 -17.65 -23.54
CA ARG A 512 28.89 -18.84 -23.43
C ARG A 512 30.37 -18.51 -23.57
N VAL A 513 31.23 -19.37 -23.08
CA VAL A 513 32.71 -19.18 -23.12
C VAL A 513 33.22 -18.93 -24.53
N ASN A 514 32.75 -19.69 -25.53
CA ASN A 514 33.11 -19.50 -26.95
C ASN A 514 32.60 -18.19 -27.54
N GLU A 515 31.38 -17.77 -27.16
CA GLU A 515 30.81 -16.48 -27.58
C GLU A 515 31.59 -15.31 -26.99
N ARG A 516 31.95 -15.39 -25.71
CA ARG A 516 32.83 -14.39 -25.03
C ARG A 516 34.19 -14.31 -25.70
N ALA A 517 34.80 -15.46 -26.06
CA ALA A 517 36.09 -15.47 -26.75
C ALA A 517 36.02 -14.83 -28.15
N ALA A 518 34.94 -15.10 -28.90
CA ALA A 518 34.70 -14.50 -30.19
C ALA A 518 34.48 -12.97 -30.09
N LEU A 519 33.67 -12.52 -29.13
CA LEU A 519 33.44 -11.08 -28.83
C LEU A 519 34.75 -10.38 -28.45
N LEU A 520 35.57 -11.01 -27.59
CA LEU A 520 36.87 -10.46 -27.19
C LEU A 520 37.82 -10.32 -28.39
N SER A 521 37.81 -11.25 -29.37
CA SER A 521 38.66 -11.20 -30.55
C SER A 521 38.41 -10.00 -31.44
N VAL A 522 37.20 -9.39 -31.38
CA VAL A 522 36.84 -8.15 -32.09
C VAL A 522 36.86 -6.93 -31.17
N GLY A 523 37.46 -7.04 -29.97
CA GLY A 523 37.62 -5.91 -29.03
C GLY A 523 36.38 -5.62 -28.18
N VAL A 524 35.38 -6.50 -28.12
CA VAL A 524 34.25 -6.41 -27.21
C VAL A 524 34.59 -7.11 -25.90
N LYS A 525 34.84 -6.32 -24.85
CA LYS A 525 35.26 -6.86 -23.56
C LYS A 525 34.07 -6.86 -22.58
N LEU A 526 33.40 -8.00 -22.49
CA LEU A 526 32.33 -8.21 -21.52
C LEU A 526 32.89 -8.20 -20.09
N PRO A 527 32.09 -7.70 -19.10
CA PRO A 527 32.52 -7.76 -17.70
C PRO A 527 32.85 -9.18 -17.25
N ASP A 528 33.92 -9.35 -16.50
CA ASP A 528 34.26 -10.61 -15.85
C ASP A 528 33.58 -10.67 -14.49
N ARG A 529 32.79 -11.74 -14.22
CA ARG A 529 32.04 -11.90 -12.98
C ARG A 529 32.99 -11.96 -11.76
N SER A 530 34.14 -12.59 -11.90
CA SER A 530 35.11 -12.71 -10.80
C SER A 530 35.76 -11.36 -10.49
N GLU A 531 36.06 -10.55 -11.52
CA GLU A 531 36.58 -9.19 -11.35
C GLU A 531 35.55 -8.28 -10.67
N LEU A 532 34.27 -8.37 -11.10
CA LEU A 532 33.19 -7.59 -10.50
C LEU A 532 32.97 -7.95 -9.03
N LEU A 533 32.96 -9.26 -8.72
CA LEU A 533 32.80 -9.73 -7.36
C LEU A 533 34.00 -9.32 -6.48
N ALA A 534 35.22 -9.44 -6.99
CA ALA A 534 36.41 -8.98 -6.27
C ALA A 534 36.34 -7.49 -5.96
N ALA A 535 35.95 -6.66 -6.95
CA ALA A 535 35.79 -5.22 -6.74
C ALA A 535 34.70 -4.87 -5.72
N GLU A 536 33.62 -5.62 -5.71
CA GLU A 536 32.53 -5.44 -4.76
C GLU A 536 32.98 -5.82 -3.34
N VAL A 537 33.64 -6.96 -3.17
CA VAL A 537 34.20 -7.38 -1.88
C VAL A 537 35.26 -6.41 -1.35
N ASP A 538 36.10 -5.88 -2.23
CA ASP A 538 37.08 -4.85 -1.85
C ASP A 538 36.38 -3.55 -1.43
N GLY A 539 35.25 -3.21 -2.07
CA GLY A 539 34.41 -2.12 -1.64
C GLY A 539 33.86 -2.32 -0.22
N TRP A 540 33.34 -3.49 0.10
CA TRP A 540 32.87 -3.83 1.44
C TRP A 540 33.98 -3.77 2.50
N ARG A 541 35.15 -4.31 2.20
CA ARG A 541 36.32 -4.24 3.08
C ARG A 541 36.77 -2.81 3.33
N ARG A 542 36.67 -1.95 2.32
CA ARG A 542 36.95 -0.52 2.44
C ARG A 542 36.13 0.13 3.54
N VAL A 543 34.83 -0.22 3.67
CA VAL A 543 33.97 0.34 4.72
C VAL A 543 34.51 0.03 6.11
N VAL A 544 34.97 -1.21 6.33
CA VAL A 544 35.52 -1.62 7.62
C VAL A 544 36.86 -0.94 7.89
N LEU A 545 37.71 -0.84 6.87
CA LEU A 545 39.06 -0.24 7.01
C LEU A 545 39.02 1.29 7.15
N ALA A 546 37.92 1.93 6.71
CA ALA A 546 37.75 3.38 6.84
C ALA A 546 37.44 3.85 8.26
N ALA A 547 36.88 3.01 9.12
CA ALA A 547 36.52 3.36 10.48
C ALA A 547 37.74 3.39 11.42
N GLU A 548 37.86 4.42 12.27
CA GLU A 548 38.98 4.55 13.22
C GLU A 548 38.57 4.21 14.66
N LYS A 549 37.35 4.62 15.11
CA LYS A 549 36.91 4.41 16.48
C LYS A 549 35.69 3.49 16.57
N HIS A 550 34.68 3.75 15.73
CA HIS A 550 33.43 3.01 15.77
C HIS A 550 32.98 2.60 14.36
N LEU A 551 32.67 1.33 14.22
CA LEU A 551 31.95 0.77 13.05
C LEU A 551 30.61 0.21 13.56
N VAL A 552 29.51 0.77 13.05
CA VAL A 552 28.15 0.32 13.38
C VAL A 552 27.49 -0.26 12.13
N LEU A 553 27.24 -1.57 12.15
CA LEU A 553 26.50 -2.28 11.10
C LEU A 553 25.03 -2.37 11.49
N VAL A 554 24.16 -1.72 10.75
CA VAL A 554 22.72 -1.60 11.08
C VAL A 554 21.91 -2.58 10.26
N ILE A 555 21.26 -3.55 10.93
CA ILE A 555 20.57 -4.67 10.29
C ILE A 555 19.11 -4.70 10.76
N PRO A 556 18.14 -4.22 9.97
CA PRO A 556 16.73 -4.44 10.24
C PRO A 556 16.36 -5.91 9.99
N GLY A 557 15.50 -6.48 10.83
CA GLY A 557 14.97 -7.83 10.68
C GLY A 557 13.94 -7.94 9.56
N THR A 558 13.21 -6.87 9.29
CA THR A 558 12.18 -6.82 8.24
C THR A 558 12.18 -5.48 7.50
N ALA A 559 11.84 -5.54 6.22
CA ALA A 559 11.47 -4.36 5.43
C ALA A 559 10.23 -4.67 4.60
N MET A 560 9.22 -3.81 4.65
CA MET A 560 7.94 -3.96 3.94
C MET A 560 7.29 -5.35 4.12
N GLY A 561 7.40 -5.93 5.32
CA GLY A 561 6.85 -7.25 5.65
C GLY A 561 7.70 -8.44 5.18
N THR A 562 8.84 -8.20 4.54
CA THR A 562 9.78 -9.25 4.12
C THR A 562 10.92 -9.33 5.11
N ARG A 563 11.26 -10.55 5.54
CA ARG A 563 12.44 -10.79 6.38
C ARG A 563 13.72 -10.51 5.60
N LEU A 564 14.67 -9.86 6.25
CA LEU A 564 15.98 -9.52 5.70
C LEU A 564 17.07 -10.36 6.37
N ASP A 565 18.06 -10.77 5.58
CA ASP A 565 19.26 -11.43 6.07
C ASP A 565 20.41 -10.41 6.15
N PRO A 566 21.36 -10.58 7.10
CA PRO A 566 22.56 -9.76 7.17
C PRO A 566 23.36 -9.79 5.86
N HIS A 567 24.12 -8.73 5.60
CA HIS A 567 25.01 -8.66 4.45
C HIS A 567 26.09 -9.75 4.51
N PRO A 568 26.47 -10.42 3.39
CA PRO A 568 27.47 -11.48 3.37
C PRO A 568 28.83 -11.11 3.97
N ILE A 569 29.19 -9.84 4.01
CA ILE A 569 30.40 -9.39 4.70
C ILE A 569 30.41 -9.83 6.16
N TRP A 570 29.26 -9.90 6.81
CA TRP A 570 29.19 -10.33 8.18
C TRP A 570 29.68 -11.77 8.36
N ASP A 571 29.28 -12.68 7.47
CA ASP A 571 29.74 -14.08 7.49
C ASP A 571 31.24 -14.17 7.21
N GLU A 572 31.78 -13.37 6.28
CA GLU A 572 33.22 -13.28 6.02
C GLU A 572 34.00 -12.83 7.27
N LEU A 573 33.47 -11.82 7.98
CA LEU A 573 34.09 -11.26 9.18
C LEU A 573 34.13 -12.26 10.33
N ILE A 574 33.00 -12.96 10.57
CA ILE A 574 32.91 -14.00 11.60
C ILE A 574 33.88 -15.17 11.30
N ALA A 575 33.90 -15.59 10.02
CA ALA A 575 34.77 -16.70 9.62
C ALA A 575 36.29 -16.41 9.79
N ARG A 576 36.68 -15.16 9.72
CA ARG A 576 38.09 -14.74 9.86
C ARG A 576 38.54 -14.55 11.30
N VAL A 577 37.64 -14.06 12.16
CA VAL A 577 37.92 -13.88 13.58
C VAL A 577 37.57 -15.21 14.27
N LYS A 578 38.60 -15.92 14.77
CA LYS A 578 38.39 -17.17 15.51
C LYS A 578 37.61 -16.87 16.78
N GLY A 579 36.31 -17.19 16.75
CA GLY A 579 35.40 -16.97 17.87
C GLY A 579 34.27 -17.97 17.88
N GLU A 580 33.67 -18.15 19.04
CA GLU A 580 32.43 -18.92 19.23
C GLU A 580 31.21 -18.02 18.95
N ALA A 581 30.00 -18.60 18.83
CA ALA A 581 28.76 -17.86 18.67
C ALA A 581 28.51 -16.81 19.78
N SER A 582 29.05 -17.03 20.98
CA SER A 582 29.05 -16.11 22.12
C SER A 582 29.76 -14.78 21.84
N ASP A 583 30.80 -14.82 20.99
CA ASP A 583 31.60 -13.63 20.68
C ASP A 583 30.83 -12.67 19.78
N VAL A 584 30.01 -13.19 18.88
CA VAL A 584 29.10 -12.38 18.05
C VAL A 584 28.05 -11.68 18.93
N ALA A 585 27.50 -12.39 19.93
CA ALA A 585 26.55 -11.81 20.87
C ALA A 585 27.16 -10.65 21.71
N SER A 586 28.50 -10.66 21.89
CA SER A 586 29.18 -9.60 22.63
C SER A 586 29.18 -8.25 21.89
N VAL A 587 29.18 -8.26 20.55
CA VAL A 587 29.14 -7.06 19.70
C VAL A 587 27.76 -6.74 19.18
N THR A 588 26.75 -7.55 19.49
CA THR A 588 25.35 -7.36 19.04
C THR A 588 24.57 -6.60 20.09
N LEU A 589 23.91 -5.53 19.63
CA LEU A 589 22.94 -4.74 20.39
C LEU A 589 21.60 -4.72 19.65
N THR A 590 20.51 -4.76 20.39
CA THR A 590 19.23 -4.34 19.85
C THR A 590 19.09 -2.82 19.91
N ALA A 591 18.18 -2.26 19.12
CA ALA A 591 17.86 -0.84 19.22
C ALA A 591 17.39 -0.46 20.65
N GLY A 592 16.61 -1.33 21.31
CA GLY A 592 16.21 -1.16 22.71
C GLY A 592 17.39 -1.11 23.67
N ASP A 593 18.32 -2.10 23.58
CA ASP A 593 19.53 -2.14 24.40
C ASP A 593 20.35 -0.84 24.30
N LEU A 594 20.42 -0.26 23.09
CA LEU A 594 21.15 0.98 22.86
C LEU A 594 20.43 2.20 23.45
N LEU A 595 19.10 2.27 23.29
CA LEU A 595 18.29 3.43 23.74
C LEU A 595 18.07 3.46 25.25
N ASP A 596 17.94 2.31 25.91
CA ASP A 596 17.71 2.22 27.35
C ASP A 596 19.00 2.02 28.17
N GLY A 597 20.12 1.73 27.49
CA GLY A 597 21.41 1.49 28.14
C GLY A 597 21.47 0.19 28.94
N SER A 598 20.59 -0.78 28.65
CA SER A 598 20.42 -2.01 29.42
C SER A 598 21.64 -2.94 29.35
N LYS A 599 22.39 -2.91 28.24
CA LYS A 599 23.63 -3.67 28.08
C LYS A 599 24.87 -2.86 28.40
N GLN A 600 25.88 -3.51 28.98
CA GLN A 600 27.16 -2.88 29.34
C GLN A 600 27.88 -2.29 28.11
N LEU A 601 27.74 -2.89 26.94
CA LEU A 601 28.26 -2.39 25.68
C LEU A 601 27.65 -1.00 25.36
N ALA A 602 26.32 -0.84 25.52
CA ALA A 602 25.64 0.41 25.28
C ALA A 602 26.14 1.54 26.20
N GLN A 603 26.53 1.23 27.43
CA GLN A 603 27.10 2.21 28.39
C GLN A 603 28.47 2.75 27.96
N ARG A 604 29.18 2.03 27.10
CA ARG A 604 30.49 2.46 26.57
C ARG A 604 30.39 3.32 25.30
N LEU A 605 29.21 3.34 24.68
CA LEU A 605 28.96 4.16 23.51
C LEU A 605 28.50 5.55 23.92
N PRO A 606 28.99 6.60 23.29
CA PRO A 606 28.49 7.96 23.49
C PRO A 606 27.11 8.09 22.81
N VAL A 607 26.05 7.82 23.54
CA VAL A 607 24.66 7.88 23.07
C VAL A 607 23.93 8.99 23.81
N ALA A 608 23.22 9.84 23.07
CA ALA A 608 22.29 10.80 23.67
C ALA A 608 20.97 10.09 23.99
N ILE A 609 20.85 9.55 25.20
CA ILE A 609 19.65 8.85 25.66
C ILE A 609 18.61 9.87 26.10
N GLU A 610 17.46 9.88 25.42
CA GLU A 610 16.25 10.51 25.93
C GLU A 610 15.34 9.44 26.50
N ALA A 611 15.00 9.56 27.78
CA ALA A 611 14.02 8.67 28.39
C ALA A 611 12.66 8.87 27.71
N LEU A 612 12.24 7.91 26.91
CA LEU A 612 10.88 7.91 26.38
C LEU A 612 9.89 7.74 27.53
N PRO A 613 8.85 8.57 27.63
CA PRO A 613 7.83 8.39 28.66
C PRO A 613 7.19 7.02 28.49
N HIS A 614 7.26 6.21 29.54
CA HIS A 614 6.59 4.92 29.58
C HIS A 614 5.08 5.18 29.65
N LEU A 615 4.37 4.98 28.55
CA LEU A 615 2.92 5.06 28.53
C LEU A 615 2.37 3.71 28.96
N GLU A 616 1.77 3.66 30.14
CA GLU A 616 1.01 2.48 30.54
C GLU A 616 -0.23 2.32 29.65
N LEU A 617 -0.46 1.12 29.18
CA LEU A 617 -1.69 0.81 28.46
C LEU A 617 -2.90 0.99 29.37
N PRO A 618 -3.98 1.60 28.88
CA PRO A 618 -5.15 1.85 29.72
C PRO A 618 -5.78 0.52 30.15
N SER A 619 -5.92 0.31 31.45
CA SER A 619 -6.62 -0.85 32.00
C SER A 619 -8.10 -0.86 31.57
N ALA A 620 -8.65 -2.05 31.36
CA ALA A 620 -10.07 -2.20 31.10
C ALA A 620 -10.91 -1.64 32.24
N ARG A 621 -11.95 -0.87 31.92
CA ARG A 621 -12.83 -0.21 32.90
C ARG A 621 -14.27 -0.65 32.70
N PRO A 622 -14.91 -1.23 33.71
CA PRO A 622 -16.30 -1.66 33.61
C PRO A 622 -17.29 -0.49 33.53
N LEU A 623 -16.85 0.70 33.95
CA LEU A 623 -17.67 1.91 33.97
C LEU A 623 -16.86 3.14 33.59
N TRP A 624 -17.34 3.90 32.61
CA TRP A 624 -16.79 5.21 32.23
C TRP A 624 -17.69 6.32 32.78
N ASN A 625 -17.08 7.39 33.27
CA ASN A 625 -17.77 8.57 33.73
C ASN A 625 -17.43 9.76 32.84
N VAL A 626 -18.44 10.40 32.26
CA VAL A 626 -18.30 11.58 31.40
C VAL A 626 -19.28 12.67 31.85
N ALA A 627 -19.08 13.87 31.40
CA ALA A 627 -20.05 14.94 31.68
C ALA A 627 -21.39 14.59 31.02
N PRO A 628 -22.52 14.62 31.77
CA PRO A 628 -23.85 14.25 31.25
C PRO A 628 -24.24 15.00 29.98
N SER A 629 -23.77 16.26 29.84
CA SER A 629 -24.01 17.08 28.65
C SER A 629 -23.46 16.49 27.35
N LEU A 630 -22.41 15.67 27.41
CA LEU A 630 -21.83 14.99 26.24
C LEU A 630 -22.73 13.87 25.72
N LEU A 631 -23.56 13.27 26.56
CA LEU A 631 -24.44 12.20 26.19
C LEU A 631 -25.79 12.71 25.62
N GLY A 632 -26.24 13.89 26.00
CA GLY A 632 -27.44 14.58 25.52
C GLY A 632 -28.70 13.72 25.49
N GLY A 633 -29.88 14.26 25.65
CA GLY A 633 -31.13 13.51 25.57
C GLY A 633 -31.30 12.86 24.20
N MET A 634 -31.34 11.53 24.13
CA MET A 634 -31.73 10.81 22.92
C MET A 634 -33.22 10.55 22.95
N THR A 635 -33.91 11.04 21.95
CA THR A 635 -35.36 10.91 21.84
C THR A 635 -35.80 10.00 20.70
N SER A 636 -34.83 9.45 19.92
CA SER A 636 -35.12 8.57 18.79
C SER A 636 -34.21 7.33 18.78
N TYR A 637 -34.80 6.16 18.60
CA TYR A 637 -34.13 4.88 18.53
C TYR A 637 -34.59 4.07 17.33
N SER A 638 -33.71 3.31 16.71
CA SER A 638 -34.06 2.21 15.82
C SER A 638 -34.01 0.87 16.57
N ALA A 639 -34.65 -0.18 16.05
CA ALA A 639 -34.57 -1.51 16.63
C ALA A 639 -33.10 -1.99 16.78
N THR A 640 -32.28 -1.77 15.78
CA THR A 640 -30.81 -2.08 15.82
C THR A 640 -30.10 -1.23 16.86
N SER A 641 -30.44 0.06 16.97
CA SER A 641 -29.82 0.94 17.97
C SER A 641 -30.17 0.51 19.40
N LEU A 642 -31.37 -0.03 19.63
CA LEU A 642 -31.73 -0.59 20.93
C LEU A 642 -30.95 -1.86 21.24
N GLU A 643 -30.79 -2.77 20.27
CA GLU A 643 -29.94 -3.97 20.45
C GLU A 643 -28.49 -3.59 20.78
N ASP A 644 -27.90 -2.61 20.04
CA ASP A 644 -26.56 -2.14 20.30
C ASP A 644 -26.42 -1.53 21.71
N LEU A 645 -27.41 -0.71 22.13
CA LEU A 645 -27.43 -0.05 23.46
C LEU A 645 -27.49 -1.05 24.60
N LEU A 646 -28.38 -2.05 24.47
CA LEU A 646 -28.55 -3.06 25.52
C LEU A 646 -27.45 -4.13 25.49
N GLY A 647 -26.79 -4.32 24.32
CA GLY A 647 -25.62 -5.18 24.20
C GLY A 647 -24.38 -4.60 24.87
N CYS A 648 -24.04 -3.34 24.58
CA CYS A 648 -22.95 -2.62 25.22
C CYS A 648 -23.16 -1.11 25.10
N PRO A 649 -23.60 -0.44 26.19
CA PRO A 649 -23.81 1.01 26.21
C PRO A 649 -22.58 1.82 25.78
N PHE A 650 -21.37 1.37 26.12
CA PHE A 650 -20.13 2.01 25.71
C PHE A 650 -19.96 1.98 24.19
N SER A 651 -20.07 0.81 23.58
CA SER A 651 -19.96 0.69 22.11
C SER A 651 -21.03 1.51 21.39
N TRP A 652 -22.24 1.54 21.95
CA TRP A 652 -23.32 2.38 21.44
C TRP A 652 -22.99 3.87 21.50
N VAL A 653 -22.44 4.36 22.63
CA VAL A 653 -22.01 5.75 22.79
C VAL A 653 -20.93 6.09 21.76
N MET A 654 -19.93 5.24 21.59
CA MET A 654 -18.87 5.45 20.60
C MET A 654 -19.45 5.56 19.18
N LYS A 655 -20.34 4.66 18.81
CA LYS A 655 -20.95 4.57 17.47
C LYS A 655 -21.94 5.72 17.19
N TYR A 656 -22.87 5.99 18.11
CA TYR A 656 -24.00 6.90 17.84
C TYR A 656 -23.84 8.31 18.43
N ARG A 657 -23.01 8.50 19.45
CA ARG A 657 -22.77 9.80 20.06
C ARG A 657 -21.43 10.39 19.66
N ALA A 658 -20.35 9.64 19.75
CA ALA A 658 -19.02 10.08 19.35
C ALA A 658 -18.80 9.96 17.83
N GLY A 659 -19.65 9.24 17.10
CA GLY A 659 -19.55 9.11 15.65
C GLY A 659 -18.36 8.27 15.17
N LEU A 660 -17.74 7.50 16.07
CA LEU A 660 -16.59 6.65 15.75
C LEU A 660 -17.02 5.46 14.89
N ARG A 661 -16.53 5.42 13.68
CA ARG A 661 -16.87 4.40 12.69
C ARG A 661 -15.58 3.78 12.12
N SER A 662 -15.71 2.59 11.58
CA SER A 662 -14.62 1.94 10.83
C SER A 662 -14.28 2.70 9.56
N SER A 663 -13.06 2.48 9.05
CA SER A 663 -12.71 2.91 7.70
C SER A 663 -13.64 2.27 6.65
N TRP A 664 -13.79 2.91 5.51
CA TRP A 664 -14.63 2.44 4.41
C TRP A 664 -14.25 1.03 3.93
N ALA A 665 -12.95 0.75 3.82
CA ALA A 665 -12.45 -0.55 3.40
C ALA A 665 -12.89 -1.69 4.34
N LEU A 666 -12.93 -1.44 5.66
CA LEU A 666 -13.41 -2.39 6.66
C LEU A 666 -14.94 -2.44 6.76
N ALA A 667 -15.65 -1.50 6.12
CA ALA A 667 -17.10 -1.42 6.12
C ALA A 667 -17.73 -2.10 4.89
N ILE A 668 -16.94 -2.53 3.90
CA ILE A 668 -17.47 -3.26 2.74
C ILE A 668 -18.16 -4.54 3.23
N ALA A 669 -19.44 -4.66 2.87
CA ALA A 669 -20.24 -5.82 3.25
C ALA A 669 -19.70 -7.10 2.60
N SER A 670 -19.56 -8.15 3.38
CA SER A 670 -19.11 -9.48 2.93
C SER A 670 -19.78 -10.58 3.75
N GLY A 671 -19.68 -11.83 3.29
CA GLY A 671 -20.19 -13.01 3.98
C GLY A 671 -21.68 -12.92 4.35
N PRO A 672 -22.09 -13.41 5.53
CA PRO A 672 -23.50 -13.47 5.94
C PRO A 672 -24.24 -12.13 5.93
N LEU A 673 -23.52 -11.03 6.17
CA LEU A 673 -24.10 -9.68 6.14
C LEU A 673 -24.47 -9.26 4.71
N LEU A 674 -23.60 -9.50 3.74
CA LEU A 674 -23.87 -9.24 2.33
C LEU A 674 -24.98 -10.16 1.82
N ASN A 675 -24.88 -11.45 2.14
CA ASN A 675 -25.88 -12.44 1.73
C ASN A 675 -27.29 -12.07 2.23
N GLY A 676 -27.41 -11.66 3.49
CA GLY A 676 -28.66 -11.16 4.05
C GLY A 676 -29.22 -9.97 3.28
N ARG A 677 -28.36 -8.96 2.99
CA ARG A 677 -28.78 -7.77 2.22
C ARG A 677 -29.26 -8.13 0.82
N LEU A 678 -28.54 -8.99 0.11
CA LEU A 678 -28.93 -9.45 -1.22
C LEU A 678 -30.27 -10.22 -1.17
N GLY A 679 -30.48 -11.02 -0.12
CA GLY A 679 -31.77 -11.73 0.10
C GLY A 679 -32.94 -10.79 0.32
N HIS A 680 -32.81 -9.76 1.16
CA HIS A 680 -33.84 -8.74 1.32
C HIS A 680 -34.17 -8.04 0.00
N ARG A 681 -33.10 -7.64 -0.75
CA ARG A 681 -33.26 -6.98 -2.05
C ARG A 681 -33.93 -7.89 -3.08
N LEU A 682 -33.54 -9.15 -3.12
CA LEU A 682 -34.13 -10.15 -4.03
C LEU A 682 -35.63 -10.29 -3.80
N ILE A 683 -36.05 -10.48 -2.56
CA ILE A 683 -37.46 -10.64 -2.22
C ILE A 683 -38.25 -9.35 -2.51
N GLU A 684 -37.71 -8.18 -2.16
CA GLU A 684 -38.32 -6.90 -2.47
C GLU A 684 -38.55 -6.71 -3.99
N GLU A 685 -37.57 -7.08 -4.82
CA GLU A 685 -37.70 -6.90 -6.27
C GLU A 685 -38.63 -7.93 -6.91
N LEU A 686 -38.58 -9.19 -6.49
CA LEU A 686 -39.52 -10.21 -6.94
C LEU A 686 -40.99 -9.86 -6.57
N HIS A 687 -41.21 -9.34 -5.35
CA HIS A 687 -42.53 -8.89 -4.95
C HIS A 687 -42.99 -7.70 -5.79
N ARG A 688 -42.16 -6.70 -6.00
CA ARG A 688 -42.46 -5.50 -6.82
C ARG A 688 -42.79 -5.84 -8.27
N ALA A 689 -42.09 -6.84 -8.81
CA ALA A 689 -42.30 -7.32 -10.17
C ALA A 689 -43.55 -8.23 -10.31
N GLY A 690 -44.18 -8.61 -9.19
CA GLY A 690 -45.30 -9.58 -9.19
C GLY A 690 -44.90 -11.02 -9.58
N THR A 691 -43.60 -11.31 -9.51
CA THR A 691 -43.03 -12.63 -9.87
C THR A 691 -42.65 -13.48 -8.66
N PHE A 692 -43.13 -13.11 -7.49
CA PHE A 692 -42.94 -13.88 -6.24
C PHE A 692 -43.88 -15.08 -6.22
N THR A 693 -43.64 -16.07 -7.09
CA THR A 693 -44.46 -17.29 -7.25
C THR A 693 -43.57 -18.54 -7.31
N ALA A 694 -44.12 -19.71 -7.06
CA ALA A 694 -43.40 -21.00 -7.02
C ALA A 694 -42.85 -21.44 -8.40
N GLU A 695 -43.30 -20.83 -9.49
CA GLU A 695 -42.97 -21.25 -10.86
C GLU A 695 -41.86 -20.39 -11.50
N ALA A 696 -41.26 -19.49 -10.72
CA ALA A 696 -40.38 -18.41 -11.27
C ALA A 696 -38.88 -18.64 -11.02
N THR A 697 -38.34 -19.86 -10.98
CA THR A 697 -36.94 -20.16 -10.69
C THR A 697 -35.95 -19.39 -11.59
N ASP A 698 -36.23 -19.31 -12.89
CA ASP A 698 -35.39 -18.54 -13.86
C ASP A 698 -35.45 -17.02 -13.56
N GLY A 699 -36.63 -16.54 -13.13
CA GLY A 699 -36.79 -15.15 -12.70
C GLY A 699 -35.98 -14.82 -11.46
N ILE A 700 -35.97 -15.71 -10.46
CA ILE A 700 -35.15 -15.57 -9.25
C ILE A 700 -33.65 -15.44 -9.60
N THR A 701 -33.16 -16.36 -10.43
CA THR A 701 -31.75 -16.39 -10.86
C THR A 701 -31.35 -15.11 -11.59
N ASN A 702 -32.13 -14.64 -12.54
CA ASN A 702 -31.82 -13.46 -13.33
C ASN A 702 -31.79 -12.18 -12.46
N VAL A 703 -32.75 -12.02 -11.53
CA VAL A 703 -32.75 -10.89 -10.60
C VAL A 703 -31.55 -10.98 -9.64
N LEU A 704 -31.23 -12.18 -9.15
CA LEU A 704 -30.09 -12.38 -8.25
C LEU A 704 -28.77 -12.04 -8.94
N GLU A 705 -28.52 -12.49 -10.18
CA GLU A 705 -27.29 -12.19 -10.92
C GLU A 705 -27.11 -10.68 -11.11
N ARG A 706 -28.18 -9.99 -11.49
CA ARG A 706 -28.12 -8.52 -11.61
C ARG A 706 -27.83 -7.84 -10.26
N LEU A 707 -28.46 -8.28 -9.18
CA LEU A 707 -28.21 -7.75 -7.83
C LEU A 707 -26.78 -8.03 -7.36
N ILE A 708 -26.20 -9.17 -7.72
CA ILE A 708 -24.79 -9.46 -7.42
C ILE A 708 -23.89 -8.46 -8.15
N ASP A 709 -24.15 -8.15 -9.41
CA ASP A 709 -23.35 -7.19 -10.16
C ASP A 709 -23.50 -5.75 -9.63
N GLU A 710 -24.70 -5.37 -9.25
CA GLU A 710 -25.03 -4.01 -8.80
C GLU A 710 -24.73 -3.75 -7.31
N GLU A 711 -24.90 -4.74 -6.44
CA GLU A 711 -24.87 -4.57 -4.98
C GLU A 711 -23.98 -5.58 -4.24
N GLY A 712 -23.42 -6.57 -4.96
CA GLY A 712 -22.62 -7.66 -4.40
C GLY A 712 -21.39 -8.03 -5.22
N ALA A 713 -20.85 -7.12 -6.03
CA ALA A 713 -19.76 -7.39 -6.96
C ALA A 713 -18.47 -7.95 -6.28
N VAL A 714 -18.33 -7.82 -4.97
CA VAL A 714 -17.27 -8.47 -4.20
C VAL A 714 -17.27 -10.00 -4.38
N LEU A 715 -18.43 -10.61 -4.65
CA LEU A 715 -18.57 -12.04 -4.91
C LEU A 715 -18.05 -12.47 -6.29
N ARG A 716 -17.84 -11.53 -7.20
CA ARG A 716 -17.23 -11.78 -8.52
C ARG A 716 -15.70 -11.80 -8.49
N ARG A 717 -15.09 -11.45 -7.36
CA ARG A 717 -13.63 -11.43 -7.24
C ARG A 717 -13.03 -12.82 -7.40
N PRO A 718 -11.80 -12.93 -7.94
CA PRO A 718 -11.06 -14.18 -7.95
C PRO A 718 -11.01 -14.82 -6.55
N GLY A 719 -11.23 -16.12 -6.47
CA GLY A 719 -11.26 -16.88 -5.22
C GLY A 719 -12.63 -16.97 -4.54
N MET A 720 -13.67 -16.25 -5.02
CA MET A 720 -15.03 -16.26 -4.42
C MET A 720 -16.02 -17.20 -5.14
N THR A 721 -15.55 -18.05 -6.02
CA THR A 721 -16.40 -18.92 -6.86
C THR A 721 -17.24 -19.87 -6.02
N PHE A 722 -16.70 -20.41 -4.93
CA PHE A 722 -17.41 -21.32 -4.03
C PHE A 722 -18.52 -20.58 -3.29
N GLU A 723 -18.22 -19.44 -2.68
CA GLU A 723 -19.17 -18.61 -1.95
C GLU A 723 -20.29 -18.11 -2.86
N LEU A 724 -19.98 -17.75 -4.09
CA LEU A 724 -20.96 -17.33 -5.08
C LEU A 724 -21.90 -18.47 -5.46
N SER A 725 -21.35 -19.67 -5.73
CA SER A 725 -22.16 -20.83 -6.06
C SER A 725 -23.07 -21.26 -4.92
N GLN A 726 -22.54 -21.25 -3.69
CA GLN A 726 -23.31 -21.56 -2.48
C GLN A 726 -24.42 -20.52 -2.26
N LEU A 727 -24.12 -19.24 -2.44
CA LEU A 727 -25.11 -18.17 -2.32
C LEU A 727 -26.28 -18.37 -3.31
N ARG A 728 -25.98 -18.64 -4.59
CA ARG A 728 -26.97 -18.87 -5.63
C ARG A 728 -27.95 -19.99 -5.24
N GLN A 729 -27.40 -21.13 -4.86
CA GLN A 729 -28.18 -22.27 -4.46
C GLN A 729 -29.07 -21.93 -3.26
N GLN A 730 -28.50 -21.40 -2.18
CA GLN A 730 -29.24 -21.09 -0.94
C GLN A 730 -30.29 -20.01 -1.14
N MET A 731 -30.07 -19.04 -2.03
CA MET A 731 -31.04 -17.99 -2.34
C MET A 731 -32.26 -18.55 -3.08
N VAL A 732 -32.02 -19.35 -4.12
CA VAL A 732 -33.11 -19.96 -4.89
C VAL A 732 -33.94 -20.86 -3.98
N GLU A 733 -33.33 -21.82 -3.30
CA GLU A 733 -33.99 -22.74 -2.38
C GLU A 733 -34.72 -21.98 -1.25
N GLY A 734 -34.11 -20.93 -0.70
CA GLY A 734 -34.71 -20.12 0.35
C GLY A 734 -35.98 -19.38 -0.08
N VAL A 735 -35.94 -18.76 -1.26
CA VAL A 735 -37.09 -18.03 -1.82
C VAL A 735 -38.21 -19.00 -2.18
N GLU A 736 -37.92 -20.13 -2.85
CA GLU A 736 -38.92 -21.16 -3.19
C GLU A 736 -39.61 -21.70 -1.92
N ARG A 737 -38.83 -21.97 -0.86
CA ARG A 737 -39.38 -22.42 0.41
C ARG A 737 -40.21 -21.35 1.10
N LEU A 738 -39.82 -20.08 1.04
CA LEU A 738 -40.64 -18.99 1.58
C LEU A 738 -42.02 -18.92 0.88
N VAL A 739 -42.03 -18.97 -0.45
CA VAL A 739 -43.28 -18.98 -1.23
C VAL A 739 -44.17 -20.15 -0.84
N ALA A 740 -43.57 -21.36 -0.74
CA ALA A 740 -44.34 -22.56 -0.36
C ALA A 740 -44.97 -22.44 1.04
N VAL A 741 -44.19 -22.01 2.05
CA VAL A 741 -44.64 -21.83 3.42
C VAL A 741 -45.76 -20.83 3.53
N LEU A 742 -45.67 -19.70 2.82
CA LEU A 742 -46.72 -18.68 2.82
C LEU A 742 -48.03 -19.23 2.22
N ALA A 743 -47.91 -19.93 1.08
CA ALA A 743 -49.06 -20.54 0.42
C ALA A 743 -49.73 -21.61 1.31
N GLU A 744 -48.95 -22.52 1.91
CA GLU A 744 -49.41 -23.57 2.82
C GLU A 744 -50.10 -23.00 4.07
N SER A 745 -49.69 -21.81 4.52
CA SER A 745 -50.19 -21.13 5.72
C SER A 745 -51.37 -20.18 5.43
N GLY A 746 -51.76 -20.00 4.18
CA GLY A 746 -52.79 -19.03 3.79
C GLY A 746 -52.40 -17.56 4.07
N LEU A 747 -51.11 -17.28 4.10
CA LEU A 747 -50.57 -15.93 4.31
C LEU A 747 -50.11 -15.34 2.98
N SER A 748 -50.27 -14.04 2.83
CA SER A 748 -49.77 -13.27 1.68
C SER A 748 -48.92 -12.10 2.14
N ILE A 749 -47.97 -11.69 1.31
CA ILE A 749 -47.17 -10.50 1.59
C ILE A 749 -48.06 -9.27 1.34
N ALA A 750 -48.36 -8.51 2.40
CA ALA A 750 -49.11 -7.27 2.33
C ALA A 750 -48.20 -6.06 2.02
N GLU A 751 -47.05 -6.00 2.68
CA GLU A 751 -46.07 -4.89 2.51
C GLU A 751 -44.63 -5.41 2.65
N VAL A 752 -43.68 -4.81 1.91
CA VAL A 752 -42.25 -5.13 1.96
C VAL A 752 -41.47 -3.88 2.34
N GLU A 753 -40.47 -4.00 3.20
CA GLU A 753 -39.55 -2.91 3.59
C GLU A 753 -40.31 -1.67 4.14
N THR A 754 -41.37 -1.92 4.92
CA THR A 754 -42.31 -0.89 5.40
C THR A 754 -41.76 -0.17 6.61
N LYS A 755 -41.82 1.16 6.58
CA LYS A 755 -41.46 1.98 7.75
C LYS A 755 -42.57 1.98 8.76
N THR A 756 -42.22 1.81 10.03
CA THR A 756 -43.10 1.92 11.19
C THR A 756 -42.47 2.90 12.20
N THR A 757 -43.33 3.69 12.83
CA THR A 757 -42.90 4.71 13.81
C THR A 757 -43.90 4.76 14.96
N ALA A 758 -43.41 4.78 16.18
CA ALA A 758 -44.25 4.96 17.35
C ALA A 758 -43.61 5.90 18.38
N ASP A 759 -44.42 6.60 19.15
CA ASP A 759 -43.98 7.31 20.35
C ASP A 759 -44.26 6.42 21.57
N LEU A 760 -43.23 6.08 22.31
CA LEU A 760 -43.25 5.26 23.51
C LEU A 760 -42.77 6.09 24.70
N GLY A 761 -43.67 6.82 25.32
CA GLY A 761 -43.37 7.62 26.50
C GLY A 761 -42.35 8.73 26.26
N GLY A 762 -42.50 9.44 25.14
CA GLY A 762 -41.62 10.54 24.72
C GLY A 762 -40.36 10.07 23.96
N ARG A 763 -40.29 8.78 23.62
CA ARG A 763 -39.18 8.20 22.81
C ARG A 763 -39.73 7.83 21.44
N LYS A 764 -39.24 8.44 20.42
CA LYS A 764 -39.55 8.07 19.04
C LYS A 764 -38.83 6.77 18.69
N ILE A 765 -39.56 5.70 18.42
CA ILE A 765 -38.97 4.45 17.92
C ILE A 765 -39.31 4.32 16.44
N GLU A 766 -38.31 4.14 15.64
CA GLU A 766 -38.42 3.95 14.20
C GLU A 766 -37.98 2.53 13.84
N GLY A 767 -38.78 1.85 13.02
CA GLY A 767 -38.49 0.53 12.51
C GLY A 767 -38.67 0.48 11.00
N ARG A 768 -38.10 -0.57 10.42
CA ARG A 768 -38.37 -0.97 9.05
C ARG A 768 -38.62 -2.48 9.05
N LEU A 769 -39.83 -2.85 8.74
CA LEU A 769 -40.28 -4.24 8.69
C LEU A 769 -39.84 -4.82 7.35
N ASP A 770 -39.20 -5.99 7.36
CA ASP A 770 -38.78 -6.67 6.14
C ASP A 770 -40.01 -7.11 5.34
N LEU A 771 -40.87 -7.88 5.98
CA LEU A 771 -42.14 -8.34 5.40
C LEU A 771 -43.27 -8.17 6.43
N LEU A 772 -44.37 -7.58 6.01
CA LEU A 772 -45.64 -7.61 6.69
C LEU A 772 -46.58 -8.57 5.96
N LEU A 773 -46.95 -9.65 6.60
CA LEU A 773 -47.86 -10.65 6.06
C LEU A 773 -49.28 -10.41 6.60
N ALA A 774 -50.28 -10.82 5.83
CA ALA A 774 -51.66 -10.83 6.27
C ALA A 774 -52.35 -12.12 5.86
N ASP A 775 -53.27 -12.58 6.69
CA ASP A 775 -54.22 -13.65 6.34
C ASP A 775 -55.48 -13.08 5.67
N THR A 776 -56.37 -13.93 5.22
CA THR A 776 -57.66 -13.54 4.60
C THR A 776 -58.60 -12.77 5.54
N ALA A 777 -58.39 -12.85 6.86
CA ALA A 777 -59.11 -12.12 7.87
C ALA A 777 -58.47 -10.77 8.24
N GLY A 778 -57.33 -10.45 7.65
CA GLY A 778 -56.61 -9.20 7.92
C GLY A 778 -55.74 -9.24 9.19
N LYS A 779 -55.44 -10.41 9.75
CA LYS A 779 -54.54 -10.57 10.88
C LYS A 779 -53.11 -10.39 10.41
N GLU A 780 -52.40 -9.42 10.97
CA GLU A 780 -51.01 -9.10 10.62
C GLU A 780 -50.00 -10.04 11.29
N VAL A 781 -48.93 -10.37 10.52
CA VAL A 781 -47.74 -11.10 11.00
C VAL A 781 -46.50 -10.34 10.52
N VAL A 782 -45.58 -10.06 11.45
CA VAL A 782 -44.26 -9.46 11.12
C VAL A 782 -43.26 -10.58 10.89
N LEU A 783 -42.74 -10.69 9.67
CA LEU A 783 -41.72 -11.66 9.31
C LEU A 783 -40.40 -10.90 8.99
N ASP A 784 -39.37 -11.20 9.76
CA ASP A 784 -38.08 -10.59 9.64
C ASP A 784 -37.09 -11.57 9.01
N LEU A 785 -36.46 -11.18 7.94
CA LEU A 785 -35.58 -12.02 7.12
C LEU A 785 -34.17 -12.06 7.70
N LYS A 786 -33.61 -13.27 7.82
CA LYS A 786 -32.28 -13.48 8.33
C LYS A 786 -31.51 -14.45 7.44
N TRP A 787 -30.16 -14.31 7.39
CA TRP A 787 -29.38 -15.24 6.59
C TRP A 787 -29.31 -16.63 7.24
N GLY A 788 -28.96 -16.74 8.54
CA GLY A 788 -28.75 -18.01 9.23
C GLY A 788 -29.77 -18.31 10.32
N ARG A 789 -29.81 -19.58 10.77
CA ARG A 789 -30.81 -20.09 11.71
C ARG A 789 -30.39 -20.05 13.18
N ALA A 790 -29.23 -20.61 13.50
CA ALA A 790 -28.86 -21.00 14.88
C ALA A 790 -28.91 -19.85 15.89
N ARG A 791 -28.38 -18.70 15.54
CA ARG A 791 -28.36 -17.51 16.41
C ARG A 791 -29.76 -16.99 16.73
N TYR A 792 -30.67 -17.03 15.77
CA TYR A 792 -32.00 -16.47 15.92
C TYR A 792 -32.96 -17.41 16.66
N ALA A 793 -32.78 -18.73 16.55
CA ALA A 793 -33.45 -19.69 17.40
C ALA A 793 -33.10 -19.48 18.87
N ALA A 794 -31.79 -19.40 19.19
CA ALA A 794 -31.31 -19.12 20.54
C ALA A 794 -31.80 -17.76 21.09
N ARG A 795 -31.93 -16.74 20.24
CA ARG A 795 -32.52 -15.44 20.64
C ARG A 795 -34.00 -15.54 21.02
N LEU A 796 -34.78 -16.30 20.27
CA LEU A 796 -36.19 -16.58 20.65
C LEU A 796 -36.27 -17.37 21.96
N GLU A 797 -35.48 -18.41 22.11
CA GLU A 797 -35.42 -19.23 23.33
C GLU A 797 -35.06 -18.41 24.58
N GLY A 798 -34.07 -17.52 24.44
CA GLY A 798 -33.59 -16.69 25.55
C GLY A 798 -34.41 -15.43 25.80
N GLY A 799 -35.45 -15.11 25.03
CA GLY A 799 -36.15 -13.83 25.11
C GLY A 799 -35.34 -12.63 24.68
N LEU A 800 -34.41 -12.86 23.75
CA LEU A 800 -33.48 -11.86 23.21
C LEU A 800 -33.82 -11.43 21.77
N ALA A 801 -35.03 -11.76 21.28
CA ALA A 801 -35.50 -11.35 19.97
C ALA A 801 -35.97 -9.87 19.98
N LEU A 802 -35.04 -8.96 20.37
CA LEU A 802 -35.34 -7.55 20.66
C LEU A 802 -35.83 -6.79 19.44
N GLN A 803 -35.33 -7.11 18.26
CA GLN A 803 -35.75 -6.50 16.99
C GLN A 803 -37.22 -6.83 16.70
N LEU A 804 -37.62 -8.11 16.80
CA LEU A 804 -39.03 -8.53 16.61
C LEU A 804 -39.95 -7.91 17.66
N ALA A 805 -39.52 -7.87 18.92
CA ALA A 805 -40.27 -7.26 20.00
C ALA A 805 -40.52 -5.76 19.75
N THR A 806 -39.49 -5.07 19.29
CA THR A 806 -39.55 -3.64 18.92
C THR A 806 -40.54 -3.43 17.78
N TYR A 807 -40.46 -4.25 16.74
CA TYR A 807 -41.35 -4.14 15.58
C TYR A 807 -42.80 -4.41 15.94
N ALA A 808 -43.05 -5.47 16.72
CA ALA A 808 -44.40 -5.80 17.19
C ALA A 808 -45.01 -4.67 18.03
N ALA A 809 -44.24 -4.13 18.97
CA ALA A 809 -44.67 -3.03 19.82
C ALA A 809 -44.94 -1.75 19.01
N THR A 810 -44.04 -1.40 18.09
CA THR A 810 -44.19 -0.22 17.24
C THR A 810 -45.44 -0.34 16.36
N ARG A 811 -45.66 -1.51 15.76
CA ARG A 811 -46.84 -1.75 14.90
C ARG A 811 -48.16 -1.76 15.67
N GLN A 812 -48.17 -2.33 16.88
CA GLN A 812 -49.31 -2.31 17.78
C GLN A 812 -49.77 -0.86 18.04
N ILE A 813 -48.84 0.02 18.38
CA ILE A 813 -49.13 1.42 18.70
C ILE A 813 -49.56 2.21 17.46
N GLU A 814 -48.84 2.04 16.36
CA GLU A 814 -49.12 2.73 15.08
C GLU A 814 -50.55 2.44 14.58
N ARG A 815 -51.01 1.18 14.76
CA ARG A 815 -52.34 0.76 14.31
C ARG A 815 -53.43 0.85 15.40
N GLY A 816 -53.06 1.11 16.65
CA GLY A 816 -53.99 1.13 17.77
C GLY A 816 -54.58 -0.26 18.11
N HIS A 817 -53.82 -1.32 17.81
CA HIS A 817 -54.30 -2.69 18.10
C HIS A 817 -54.26 -3.01 19.58
N ALA A 818 -55.26 -3.78 20.05
CA ALA A 818 -55.33 -4.25 21.44
C ALA A 818 -54.20 -5.23 21.80
N ALA A 819 -53.74 -6.01 20.82
CA ALA A 819 -52.64 -6.98 20.99
C ALA A 819 -51.52 -6.74 19.97
N MET A 820 -50.30 -7.16 20.28
CA MET A 820 -49.19 -7.15 19.36
C MET A 820 -49.45 -8.13 18.20
N PRO A 821 -49.00 -7.81 16.96
CA PRO A 821 -49.03 -8.76 15.86
C PRO A 821 -48.12 -9.96 16.17
N ALA A 822 -48.43 -11.11 15.59
CA ALA A 822 -47.55 -12.27 15.63
C ALA A 822 -46.23 -12.00 14.92
N VAL A 823 -45.15 -12.67 15.33
CA VAL A 823 -43.81 -12.44 14.80
C VAL A 823 -43.09 -13.74 14.45
N ALA A 824 -42.25 -13.67 13.45
CA ALA A 824 -41.36 -14.78 13.10
C ALA A 824 -40.04 -14.27 12.46
N TYR A 825 -39.01 -15.09 12.53
CA TYR A 825 -37.85 -14.99 11.65
C TYR A 825 -37.98 -15.99 10.50
N PHE A 826 -37.46 -15.61 9.33
CA PHE A 826 -37.24 -16.53 8.24
C PHE A 826 -35.76 -16.60 7.92
N ALA A 827 -35.15 -17.78 8.10
CA ALA A 827 -33.75 -18.03 7.81
C ALA A 827 -33.59 -18.43 6.34
N LEU A 828 -33.10 -17.49 5.50
CA LEU A 828 -32.99 -17.65 4.06
C LEU A 828 -32.07 -18.81 3.65
N SER A 829 -30.91 -18.96 4.29
CA SER A 829 -29.91 -19.97 3.90
C SER A 829 -30.39 -21.43 4.13
N GLY A 830 -31.46 -21.63 4.89
CA GLY A 830 -31.99 -22.95 5.18
C GLY A 830 -33.50 -23.06 4.98
N GLY A 831 -34.15 -22.03 4.42
CA GLY A 831 -35.60 -22.01 4.17
C GLY A 831 -36.46 -22.30 5.40
N THR A 832 -36.06 -21.80 6.58
CA THR A 832 -36.67 -22.22 7.86
C THR A 832 -37.37 -21.04 8.56
N VAL A 833 -38.63 -21.23 8.95
CA VAL A 833 -39.38 -20.31 9.82
C VAL A 833 -39.05 -20.60 11.30
N LEU A 834 -38.84 -19.55 12.08
CA LEU A 834 -38.63 -19.59 13.53
C LEU A 834 -39.61 -18.65 14.22
N THR A 835 -40.50 -19.20 15.05
CA THR A 835 -41.49 -18.44 15.82
C THR A 835 -41.77 -19.11 17.16
N THR A 836 -42.19 -18.34 18.16
CA THR A 836 -42.70 -18.87 19.42
C THR A 836 -44.22 -19.12 19.38
N GLU A 837 -44.89 -18.64 18.34
CA GLU A 837 -46.33 -18.78 18.19
C GLU A 837 -46.70 -20.18 17.67
N ARG A 838 -47.75 -20.74 18.23
CA ARG A 838 -48.33 -22.04 17.80
C ARG A 838 -49.26 -21.82 16.61
N ASP A 839 -49.29 -22.76 15.71
CA ASP A 839 -50.22 -22.82 14.57
C ASP A 839 -50.24 -21.59 13.66
N LEU A 840 -49.14 -20.81 13.70
CA LEU A 840 -48.99 -19.61 12.85
C LEU A 840 -48.61 -19.97 11.42
N PHE A 841 -47.72 -20.96 11.26
CA PHE A 841 -47.28 -21.46 9.95
C PHE A 841 -47.53 -22.96 9.87
N ALA A 842 -48.05 -23.42 8.73
CA ALA A 842 -48.35 -24.84 8.51
C ALA A 842 -47.09 -25.74 8.64
N GLY A 843 -47.15 -26.78 9.44
CA GLY A 843 -46.03 -27.72 9.61
C GLY A 843 -44.83 -27.18 10.39
N VAL A 844 -44.88 -25.96 10.89
CA VAL A 844 -43.75 -25.36 11.65
C VAL A 844 -43.89 -25.64 13.14
N ARG A 845 -42.85 -26.21 13.76
CA ARG A 845 -42.82 -26.40 15.22
C ARG A 845 -42.35 -25.13 15.89
N PRO A 846 -43.09 -24.60 16.89
CA PRO A 846 -42.69 -23.40 17.59
C PRO A 846 -41.39 -23.61 18.39
N VAL A 847 -40.54 -22.60 18.43
CA VAL A 847 -39.38 -22.52 19.30
C VAL A 847 -39.87 -22.29 20.73
N GLN A 848 -39.27 -22.98 21.70
CA GLN A 848 -39.64 -22.77 23.12
C GLN A 848 -38.95 -21.48 23.60
N GLY A 849 -39.76 -20.52 24.03
CA GLY A 849 -39.27 -19.23 24.50
C GLY A 849 -40.40 -18.38 25.08
N PRO A 850 -40.08 -17.23 25.70
CA PRO A 850 -41.06 -16.30 26.20
C PRO A 850 -41.92 -15.69 25.07
N ALA A 851 -43.13 -15.28 25.41
CA ALA A 851 -43.98 -14.54 24.49
C ALA A 851 -43.34 -13.19 24.13
N ILE A 852 -43.55 -12.71 22.90
CA ILE A 852 -42.92 -11.48 22.42
C ILE A 852 -43.29 -10.24 23.27
N GLN A 853 -44.51 -10.23 23.87
CA GLN A 853 -44.96 -9.17 24.79
C GLN A 853 -44.12 -9.16 26.09
N GLU A 854 -43.69 -10.32 26.55
CA GLU A 854 -42.82 -10.44 27.74
C GLU A 854 -41.39 -9.92 27.39
N THR A 855 -40.86 -10.31 26.24
CA THR A 855 -39.57 -9.81 25.71
C THR A 855 -39.59 -8.30 25.63
N TRP A 856 -40.66 -7.70 25.09
CA TRP A 856 -40.82 -6.24 25.01
C TRP A 856 -40.82 -5.57 26.38
N ARG A 857 -41.61 -6.06 27.31
CA ARG A 857 -41.66 -5.51 28.70
C ARG A 857 -40.29 -5.52 29.39
N ASN A 858 -39.55 -6.60 29.23
CA ASN A 858 -38.24 -6.73 29.80
C ASN A 858 -37.24 -5.76 29.12
N LEU A 859 -37.31 -5.59 27.79
CA LEU A 859 -36.54 -4.63 27.01
C LEU A 859 -36.81 -3.19 27.52
N GLU A 860 -38.06 -2.81 27.65
CA GLU A 860 -38.44 -1.44 28.07
C GLU A 860 -37.93 -1.13 29.48
N ARG A 861 -37.98 -2.08 30.41
CA ARG A 861 -37.40 -1.92 31.76
C ARG A 861 -35.91 -1.68 31.70
N THR A 862 -35.21 -2.51 30.93
CA THR A 862 -33.74 -2.43 30.80
C THR A 862 -33.35 -1.12 30.15
N LEU A 863 -34.07 -0.68 29.14
CA LEU A 863 -33.84 0.62 28.46
C LEU A 863 -33.94 1.78 29.45
N ILE A 864 -35.02 1.79 30.28
CA ILE A 864 -35.21 2.85 31.30
C ILE A 864 -34.05 2.85 32.31
N ALA A 865 -33.57 1.69 32.72
CA ALA A 865 -32.42 1.58 33.63
C ALA A 865 -31.14 2.09 33.02
N VAL A 866 -30.81 1.71 31.79
CA VAL A 866 -29.62 2.17 31.07
C VAL A 866 -29.67 3.68 30.81
N GLU A 867 -30.82 4.22 30.38
CA GLU A 867 -31.00 5.65 30.18
C GLU A 867 -30.75 6.47 31.46
N LYS A 868 -31.22 5.98 32.61
CA LYS A 868 -30.97 6.62 33.91
C LYS A 868 -29.48 6.67 34.25
N LEU A 869 -28.68 5.67 33.86
CA LEU A 869 -27.23 5.67 34.01
C LEU A 869 -26.57 6.69 33.07
N LEU A 870 -26.95 6.65 31.79
CA LEU A 870 -26.44 7.58 30.79
C LEU A 870 -26.77 9.05 31.14
N ALA A 871 -27.97 9.33 31.64
CA ALA A 871 -28.36 10.67 32.11
C ALA A 871 -27.49 11.19 33.27
N LYS A 872 -26.86 10.29 34.03
CA LYS A 872 -25.88 10.63 35.07
C LYS A 872 -24.44 10.67 34.56
N GLY A 873 -24.22 10.54 33.26
CA GLY A 873 -22.89 10.46 32.66
C GLY A 873 -22.15 9.14 32.88
N LYS A 874 -22.85 8.10 33.34
CA LYS A 874 -22.30 6.75 33.58
C LYS A 874 -22.51 5.87 32.36
N ILE A 875 -21.41 5.39 31.77
CA ILE A 875 -21.43 4.54 30.58
C ILE A 875 -20.91 3.15 30.95
N PRO A 876 -21.77 2.16 31.09
CA PRO A 876 -21.37 0.77 31.38
C PRO A 876 -20.66 0.12 30.20
N VAL A 877 -19.66 -0.76 30.49
CA VAL A 877 -18.92 -1.55 29.51
C VAL A 877 -19.16 -3.02 29.76
N THR A 878 -20.06 -3.60 29.02
CA THR A 878 -20.56 -4.98 29.26
C THR A 878 -19.47 -6.04 29.09
N GLY A 879 -18.47 -5.83 28.26
CA GLY A 879 -17.44 -6.82 27.90
C GLY A 879 -16.31 -6.99 28.92
N VAL A 880 -16.22 -6.12 29.91
CA VAL A 880 -15.09 -6.09 30.87
C VAL A 880 -15.34 -6.94 32.12
N ASN A 881 -16.60 -7.21 32.47
CA ASN A 881 -16.96 -8.09 33.59
C ASN A 881 -17.94 -9.19 33.13
N ALA A 882 -17.41 -10.26 32.53
CA ALA A 882 -18.22 -11.31 31.89
C ALA A 882 -18.94 -12.27 32.87
N SER A 883 -18.71 -12.14 34.17
CA SER A 883 -19.22 -13.13 35.17
C SER A 883 -20.49 -12.71 35.92
N THR A 884 -20.91 -11.47 35.82
CA THR A 884 -22.13 -10.97 36.53
C THR A 884 -22.95 -10.09 35.59
N SER A 885 -24.29 -10.09 35.80
CA SER A 885 -25.16 -9.10 35.15
C SER A 885 -24.60 -7.69 35.34
N LEU A 886 -24.45 -6.94 34.24
CA LEU A 886 -23.92 -5.58 34.28
C LEU A 886 -24.76 -4.67 35.18
N LEU A 887 -26.08 -4.78 35.06
CA LEU A 887 -27.05 -3.96 35.83
C LEU A 887 -27.04 -4.33 37.30
N GLU A 888 -26.95 -5.62 37.63
CA GLU A 888 -26.81 -6.07 39.02
C GLU A 888 -25.49 -5.57 39.64
N GLY A 889 -24.38 -5.64 38.91
CA GLY A 889 -23.09 -5.10 39.33
C GLY A 889 -23.10 -3.58 39.59
N LEU A 890 -24.09 -2.87 39.02
CA LEU A 890 -24.33 -1.44 39.23
C LEU A 890 -25.42 -1.14 40.24
N GLY A 891 -25.93 -2.18 41.00
CA GLY A 891 -26.93 -2.04 42.04
C GLY A 891 -28.37 -1.96 41.51
N ILE A 892 -28.62 -2.41 40.29
CA ILE A 892 -29.97 -2.48 39.71
C ILE A 892 -30.39 -3.95 39.71
N HIS A 893 -31.03 -4.38 40.81
CA HIS A 893 -31.36 -5.78 41.02
C HIS A 893 -32.71 -6.15 40.40
N GLU A 894 -32.81 -7.35 39.78
CA GLU A 894 -34.03 -7.90 39.21
C GLU A 894 -35.13 -8.10 40.25
N SER A 895 -34.77 -8.41 41.51
CA SER A 895 -35.70 -8.53 42.62
C SER A 895 -36.52 -7.26 42.89
N GLU A 896 -35.93 -6.09 42.60
CA GLU A 896 -36.55 -4.79 42.83
C GLU A 896 -37.21 -4.20 41.59
N HIS A 897 -36.66 -4.49 40.42
CA HIS A 897 -36.98 -3.84 39.17
C HIS A 897 -37.62 -4.78 38.13
N GLY A 898 -37.68 -6.09 38.39
CA GLY A 898 -38.12 -7.12 37.46
C GLY A 898 -37.04 -7.53 36.46
N LYS A 899 -37.31 -8.60 35.70
CA LYS A 899 -36.35 -9.23 34.82
C LYS A 899 -35.78 -8.26 33.76
N HIS A 900 -34.47 -8.21 33.64
CA HIS A 900 -33.73 -7.42 32.65
C HIS A 900 -33.37 -8.26 31.44
N VAL A 901 -33.06 -7.54 30.32
CA VAL A 901 -32.58 -8.15 29.07
C VAL A 901 -31.16 -7.71 28.84
N GLU A 902 -30.24 -8.64 28.93
CA GLU A 902 -28.81 -8.40 28.67
C GLU A 902 -28.36 -9.36 27.55
N PRO A 903 -28.37 -8.89 26.25
CA PRO A 903 -28.07 -9.75 25.12
C PRO A 903 -26.59 -10.19 25.03
N GLY A 904 -25.76 -9.74 25.97
CA GLY A 904 -24.33 -9.98 25.97
C GLY A 904 -23.59 -9.12 24.98
N PRO A 905 -22.31 -8.80 25.25
CA PRO A 905 -21.50 -7.99 24.37
C PRO A 905 -21.05 -8.81 23.16
N GLY A 906 -21.22 -8.29 21.96
CA GLY A 906 -20.64 -8.85 20.73
C GLY A 906 -19.15 -8.49 20.60
N CYS A 907 -18.36 -8.79 21.64
CA CYS A 907 -16.95 -8.33 21.73
C CYS A 907 -16.05 -8.88 20.65
N ASP A 908 -16.29 -10.08 20.13
CA ASP A 908 -15.50 -10.71 19.08
C ASP A 908 -15.52 -9.91 17.77
N TYR A 909 -16.56 -9.11 17.57
CA TYR A 909 -16.71 -8.23 16.41
C TYR A 909 -16.68 -6.74 16.79
N CYS A 910 -16.34 -6.42 18.03
CA CYS A 910 -16.35 -5.04 18.52
C CYS A 910 -15.12 -4.26 18.05
N ARG A 911 -15.35 -3.14 17.38
CA ARG A 911 -14.29 -2.26 16.86
C ARG A 911 -13.80 -1.22 17.85
N HIS A 912 -14.37 -1.21 19.06
CA HIS A 912 -14.01 -0.30 20.14
C HIS A 912 -13.24 -1.01 21.28
N ALA A 913 -12.81 -2.25 21.08
CA ALA A 913 -12.13 -3.06 22.10
C ALA A 913 -10.83 -2.45 22.61
N THR A 914 -10.10 -1.73 21.75
CA THR A 914 -8.90 -0.97 22.12
C THR A 914 -9.22 0.20 23.04
N ILE A 915 -10.33 0.89 22.83
CA ILE A 915 -10.72 2.06 23.64
C ILE A 915 -11.24 1.63 25.01
N CYS A 916 -12.05 0.56 25.09
CA CYS A 916 -12.55 0.06 26.38
C CYS A 916 -11.50 -0.68 27.22
N GLY A 917 -10.34 -0.98 26.65
CA GLY A 917 -9.24 -1.67 27.31
C GLY A 917 -9.24 -3.19 27.18
N ARG A 918 -10.31 -3.81 26.66
CA ARG A 918 -10.40 -5.28 26.54
C ARG A 918 -9.34 -5.89 25.59
N ALA A 919 -8.94 -5.16 24.55
CA ALA A 919 -7.91 -5.65 23.64
C ALA A 919 -6.55 -5.80 24.35
N TRP A 920 -6.30 -5.09 25.41
CA TRP A 920 -5.07 -5.11 26.19
C TRP A 920 -5.06 -6.20 27.28
N GLU A 921 -6.22 -6.60 27.78
CA GLU A 921 -6.33 -7.70 28.75
C GLU A 921 -5.87 -9.05 28.19
N ALA A 922 -5.99 -9.24 26.88
CA ALA A 922 -5.52 -10.47 26.20
C ALA A 922 -3.99 -10.50 26.05
N LEU A 923 -3.27 -9.38 26.28
CA LEU A 923 -1.82 -9.24 26.17
C LEU A 923 -1.11 -9.22 27.53
N SER A 924 -1.86 -9.05 28.63
CA SER A 924 -1.38 -9.14 30.01
C SER A 924 -1.61 -10.54 30.59
#